data_287884b67e664716592f18bd0fa4b319
#
_entry.id   287884b67e664716592f18bd0fa4b319
#
_cell.length_a   1.000
_cell.length_b   1.000
_cell.length_c   1.000
_cell.angle_alpha   90.00
_cell.angle_beta   90.00
_cell.angle_gamma   90.00
#
_symmetry.space_group_name_H-M   'P 1'
#
loop_
_entity.id
_entity.type
_entity.pdbx_description
1 polymer ?
#
loop_
_entity_poly.entity_id
_entity_poly.type
_entity_poly.pdbx_seq_one_letter_code
_entity_poly.pdbx_strand_id
1 'polypeptide(L)'
;MFVIDNENQKSKFERPRIKRKIMEETNVSEEIAEKISLSVAKTIKDNYKEEISTSTIRSLINAQLIKRGLLEEEEKSRKLGMSVSDYEKLLSEGCKDNANIGFSPEMVSKYAYDSIAKEYALLTMPEDCANAHIEGYFHCLSENNNIIIKDSNDNIMEVNIKKFVEKMFGNEDYYVPSINTNHLKKSWKKVSFATKTGYKKCYEVTFSNGYKVEVTKDHKFIQYDDKKIIPKNYDITLKDYINTGKKFIINLDYKTKNYEKVKILSYKYIGKKEVYNLTVENNHNFLAGTEGYILVQNCHDLEYYNTRPNCMNYTSEFFAKNGLKIDGIGLMGSVAKPAKSLEVLLNHMLQALMAGATVFSGGQGFANFNTFLAPFCKGRTYPEIKQAIQGFIFNCNMSLICRGGQVLFSSIGLDLSIPEILKNRPAVAPEGVINGVYGDYQNEADMVFKAVCEVSNEKDGNGAYHRFPNILFNIRKGDLDEYKGNCKLLHELGANNPTIYYVNCMDLERTVMGCRTALPMNYSGEYEKDCLNTGNFMYNTINLPLIAIESDDEDNFYKKLDEITELIYKSLHHRRKEIIDTIYNKKMSNFLIQKDKDTNEPLWDIDRTTITIGYCGLNECLEILYDKDIVEGEEEGLKIINFLNDKKEAFNKRDGLRWSVIGSPAESTAHRFAEIIKKKYPEIHVQGEEGNYYLTNSSHIPVCSDKNLIYHIKNASKFHKISQGGNILHLWLGEVWSDPVAIWKLNKKIIETGTLFWAYSKVFTFCNECGETINDKIEKCQKCGSTDLTTYDRITGYYLPTNGYNNGKKQEFEDRFRHKIGI
;
A
#
# COMPACT_ATOMS: atom_id res chain seq x y z
N MET A 1 31.38 15.35 34.08
CA MET A 1 30.50 15.26 32.90
C MET A 1 29.44 14.19 33.16
N PHE A 2 28.20 14.46 32.81
CA PHE A 2 27.06 13.57 33.00
C PHE A 2 26.53 13.09 31.64
N VAL A 3 25.95 11.91 31.64
CA VAL A 3 25.22 11.36 30.52
C VAL A 3 23.73 11.41 30.83
N ILE A 4 22.96 11.96 29.91
CA ILE A 4 21.50 12.02 30.00
C ILE A 4 20.92 10.92 29.10
N ASP A 5 20.09 10.07 29.64
CA ASP A 5 19.39 9.03 28.86
C ASP A 5 18.05 9.52 28.30
N ASN A 6 17.34 8.63 27.59
CA ASN A 6 16.05 8.96 26.96
C ASN A 6 14.91 9.19 27.99
N GLU A 7 15.13 8.84 29.26
CA GLU A 7 14.20 9.07 30.39
C GLU A 7 14.59 10.30 31.21
N ASN A 8 15.51 11.13 30.70
CA ASN A 8 16.11 12.30 31.36
C ASN A 8 16.84 11.96 32.67
N GLN A 9 17.25 10.72 32.87
CA GLN A 9 18.04 10.36 34.04
C GLN A 9 19.52 10.70 33.83
N LYS A 10 20.14 11.28 34.84
CA LYS A 10 21.55 11.68 34.77
C LYS A 10 22.42 10.61 35.40
N SER A 11 23.45 10.17 34.73
CA SER A 11 24.46 9.25 35.23
C SER A 11 25.86 9.81 34.91
N LYS A 12 26.85 9.43 35.75
CA LYS A 12 28.23 9.83 35.51
C LYS A 12 28.77 9.19 34.23
N PHE A 13 29.52 9.95 33.42
CA PHE A 13 30.15 9.42 32.22
C PHE A 13 31.23 8.39 32.58
N GLU A 14 31.10 7.18 32.04
CA GLU A 14 32.00 6.06 32.26
C GLU A 14 32.35 5.38 30.91
N ARG A 15 33.61 5.47 30.47
CA ARG A 15 34.09 4.87 29.22
C ARG A 15 33.82 3.34 29.13
N PRO A 16 33.99 2.55 30.18
CA PRO A 16 33.72 1.12 30.14
C PRO A 16 32.30 0.77 29.71
N ARG A 17 31.30 1.65 29.98
CA ARG A 17 29.92 1.47 29.49
C ARG A 17 29.82 1.57 27.99
N ILE A 18 30.60 2.45 27.33
CA ILE A 18 30.66 2.57 25.87
C ILE A 18 31.18 1.26 25.27
N LYS A 19 32.32 0.75 25.77
CA LYS A 19 32.89 -0.51 25.30
C LYS A 19 31.90 -1.67 25.42
N ARG A 20 31.30 -1.82 26.61
CA ARG A 20 30.30 -2.86 26.84
C ARG A 20 29.12 -2.74 25.89
N LYS A 21 28.62 -1.54 25.66
CA LYS A 21 27.47 -1.31 24.76
C LYS A 21 27.80 -1.66 23.31
N ILE A 22 29.00 -1.34 22.84
CA ILE A 22 29.46 -1.74 21.50
C ILE A 22 29.47 -3.27 21.39
N MET A 23 30.00 -3.98 22.38
CA MET A 23 30.07 -5.43 22.38
C MET A 23 28.69 -6.11 22.50
N GLU A 24 27.72 -5.47 23.18
CA GLU A 24 26.33 -5.95 23.28
C GLU A 24 25.54 -5.79 21.97
N GLU A 25 25.80 -4.72 21.23
CA GLU A 25 25.01 -4.33 20.06
C GLU A 25 25.64 -4.74 18.71
N THR A 26 26.92 -5.15 18.74
CA THR A 26 27.70 -5.49 17.55
C THR A 26 28.52 -6.76 17.78
N ASN A 27 29.02 -7.35 16.68
CA ASN A 27 29.89 -8.54 16.74
C ASN A 27 31.38 -8.19 16.66
N VAL A 28 31.77 -6.94 16.91
CA VAL A 28 33.18 -6.54 16.88
C VAL A 28 33.99 -7.21 17.98
N SER A 29 35.27 -7.48 17.71
CA SER A 29 36.17 -7.99 18.72
C SER A 29 36.36 -7.01 19.88
N GLU A 30 36.71 -7.53 21.06
CA GLU A 30 36.96 -6.71 22.24
C GLU A 30 38.03 -5.62 22.00
N GLU A 31 39.06 -5.94 21.20
CA GLU A 31 40.13 -5.02 20.84
C GLU A 31 39.57 -3.85 20.01
N ILE A 32 38.69 -4.10 19.06
CA ILE A 32 38.05 -3.07 18.22
C ILE A 32 37.11 -2.23 19.07
N ALA A 33 36.27 -2.85 19.93
CA ALA A 33 35.39 -2.13 20.86
C ALA A 33 36.18 -1.21 21.82
N GLU A 34 37.34 -1.64 22.29
CA GLU A 34 38.24 -0.82 23.12
C GLU A 34 38.74 0.39 22.35
N LYS A 35 39.27 0.20 21.09
CA LYS A 35 39.73 1.31 20.24
C LYS A 35 38.65 2.32 19.92
N ILE A 36 37.43 1.86 19.65
CA ILE A 36 36.27 2.73 19.40
C ILE A 36 35.93 3.50 20.67
N SER A 37 35.82 2.84 21.82
CA SER A 37 35.47 3.48 23.10
C SER A 37 36.47 4.56 23.51
N LEU A 38 37.76 4.33 23.26
CA LEU A 38 38.81 5.34 23.48
C LEU A 38 38.65 6.57 22.58
N SER A 39 38.40 6.33 21.27
CA SER A 39 38.22 7.42 20.30
C SER A 39 36.95 8.23 20.61
N VAL A 40 35.85 7.60 20.94
CA VAL A 40 34.60 8.25 21.33
C VAL A 40 34.80 9.06 22.64
N ALA A 41 35.40 8.44 23.65
CA ALA A 41 35.64 9.12 24.91
C ALA A 41 36.56 10.36 24.77
N LYS A 42 37.53 10.29 23.87
CA LYS A 42 38.37 11.46 23.52
C LYS A 42 37.54 12.54 22.88
N THR A 43 36.76 12.25 21.84
CA THR A 43 35.88 13.22 21.17
C THR A 43 34.91 13.87 22.17
N ILE A 44 34.36 13.10 23.09
CA ILE A 44 33.44 13.59 24.11
C ILE A 44 34.14 14.58 25.06
N LYS A 45 35.34 14.22 25.56
CA LYS A 45 36.11 15.09 26.45
C LYS A 45 36.55 16.41 25.77
N ASP A 46 36.87 16.33 24.50
CA ASP A 46 37.37 17.50 23.74
C ASP A 46 36.24 18.48 23.37
N ASN A 47 35.01 18.03 23.22
CA ASN A 47 33.90 18.84 22.66
C ASN A 47 32.73 19.11 23.66
N TYR A 48 32.60 18.34 24.74
CA TYR A 48 31.48 18.45 25.69
C TYR A 48 31.99 18.67 27.10
N LYS A 49 31.50 19.73 27.80
CA LYS A 49 32.00 20.11 29.11
C LYS A 49 31.18 19.58 30.29
N GLU A 50 29.87 19.61 30.21
CA GLU A 50 28.99 19.30 31.36
C GLU A 50 28.13 18.07 31.14
N GLU A 51 27.40 18.01 30.02
CA GLU A 51 26.41 16.97 29.74
C GLU A 51 26.47 16.51 28.28
N ILE A 52 26.13 15.26 28.06
CA ILE A 52 25.98 14.65 26.74
C ILE A 52 24.83 13.64 26.75
N SER A 53 24.03 13.59 25.69
CA SER A 53 22.95 12.59 25.57
C SER A 53 23.46 11.21 25.13
N THR A 54 22.77 10.16 25.53
CA THR A 54 23.07 8.79 25.04
C THR A 54 22.94 8.69 23.52
N SER A 55 22.03 9.45 22.90
CA SER A 55 21.88 9.50 21.44
C SER A 55 23.12 10.10 20.75
N THR A 56 23.70 11.16 21.32
CA THR A 56 24.94 11.75 20.81
C THR A 56 26.11 10.77 20.93
N ILE A 57 26.23 10.08 22.08
CA ILE A 57 27.27 9.03 22.26
C ILE A 57 27.13 7.95 21.20
N ARG A 58 25.90 7.49 20.92
CA ARG A 58 25.63 6.51 19.87
C ARG A 58 26.04 7.00 18.47
N SER A 59 25.68 8.23 18.12
CA SER A 59 26.10 8.83 16.85
C SER A 59 27.63 8.87 16.69
N LEU A 60 28.35 9.13 17.78
CA LEU A 60 29.81 9.07 17.78
C LEU A 60 30.35 7.65 17.63
N ILE A 61 29.70 6.65 18.24
CA ILE A 61 30.04 5.21 18.05
C ILE A 61 29.85 4.83 16.59
N ASN A 62 28.69 5.14 16.01
CA ASN A 62 28.37 4.81 14.61
C ASN A 62 29.37 5.46 13.65
N ALA A 63 29.71 6.74 13.88
CA ALA A 63 30.75 7.42 13.09
C ALA A 63 32.12 6.72 13.18
N GLN A 64 32.46 6.11 14.34
CA GLN A 64 33.70 5.36 14.49
C GLN A 64 33.64 3.96 13.85
N LEU A 65 32.47 3.32 13.83
CA LEU A 65 32.24 2.05 13.09
C LEU A 65 32.38 2.29 11.60
N ILE A 66 31.67 3.29 11.05
CA ILE A 66 31.78 3.71 9.65
C ILE A 66 33.24 4.04 9.25
N LYS A 67 33.95 4.81 10.09
CA LYS A 67 35.34 5.18 9.84
C LYS A 67 36.28 3.97 9.71
N ARG A 68 35.92 2.85 10.31
CA ARG A 68 36.72 1.61 10.27
C ARG A 68 36.23 0.62 9.22
N GLY A 69 35.20 0.97 8.44
CA GLY A 69 34.60 0.09 7.44
C GLY A 69 33.71 -1.03 8.03
N LEU A 70 33.32 -0.92 9.31
CA LEU A 70 32.46 -1.87 9.99
C LEU A 70 30.99 -1.52 9.80
N LEU A 71 30.51 -1.63 8.57
CA LEU A 71 29.19 -1.14 8.17
C LEU A 71 28.07 -2.04 8.69
N GLU A 72 28.21 -3.36 8.60
CA GLU A 72 27.24 -4.30 9.17
C GLU A 72 27.04 -4.07 10.69
N GLU A 73 28.13 -3.76 11.39
CA GLU A 73 28.09 -3.49 12.81
C GLU A 73 27.48 -2.11 13.13
N GLU A 74 27.67 -1.13 12.23
CA GLU A 74 26.99 0.16 12.32
C GLU A 74 25.48 0.00 12.10
N GLU A 75 25.06 -0.81 11.13
CA GLU A 75 23.64 -1.10 10.88
C GLU A 75 22.98 -1.75 12.08
N LYS A 76 23.61 -2.75 12.71
CA LYS A 76 23.13 -3.38 13.94
C LYS A 76 22.96 -2.41 15.10
N SER A 77 23.88 -1.42 15.21
CA SER A 77 23.85 -0.43 16.28
C SER A 77 23.04 0.83 15.94
N ARG A 78 22.50 0.93 14.70
CA ARG A 78 21.74 2.10 14.24
C ARG A 78 20.44 2.26 15.02
N LYS A 79 20.08 3.49 15.35
CA LYS A 79 18.74 3.82 15.82
C LYS A 79 17.82 4.08 14.65
N LEU A 80 16.68 3.42 14.67
CA LEU A 80 15.57 3.73 13.80
C LEU A 80 14.78 4.92 14.36
N GLY A 81 14.31 5.80 13.49
CA GLY A 81 13.50 6.92 13.97
C GLY A 81 13.26 8.00 12.94
N MET A 82 12.55 9.02 13.41
CA MET A 82 12.16 10.20 12.65
C MET A 82 13.04 11.38 13.05
N SER A 83 13.28 12.32 12.13
CA SER A 83 13.95 13.58 12.47
C SER A 83 13.05 14.47 13.36
N VAL A 84 13.66 15.33 14.18
CA VAL A 84 12.89 16.31 14.99
C VAL A 84 12.01 17.17 14.10
N SER A 85 12.55 17.66 12.98
CA SER A 85 11.82 18.48 12.01
C SER A 85 10.59 17.76 11.42
N ASP A 86 10.72 16.48 11.07
CA ASP A 86 9.60 15.70 10.54
C ASP A 86 8.53 15.45 11.62
N TYR A 87 8.96 15.23 12.86
CA TYR A 87 8.05 15.07 13.98
C TYR A 87 7.29 16.36 14.31
N GLU A 88 7.97 17.51 14.30
CA GLU A 88 7.35 18.84 14.47
C GLU A 88 6.34 19.14 13.35
N LYS A 89 6.67 18.79 12.10
CA LYS A 89 5.76 18.89 10.96
C LYS A 89 4.53 18.01 11.16
N LEU A 90 4.71 16.79 11.62
CA LEU A 90 3.63 15.87 11.92
C LEU A 90 2.72 16.40 13.04
N LEU A 91 3.28 17.05 14.07
CA LEU A 91 2.52 17.71 15.13
C LEU A 91 1.70 18.89 14.63
N SER A 92 2.19 19.63 13.65
CA SER A 92 1.54 20.86 13.16
C SER A 92 0.54 20.63 12.03
N GLU A 93 0.84 19.70 11.10
CA GLU A 93 0.06 19.51 9.87
C GLU A 93 -0.77 18.20 9.88
N GLY A 94 -0.47 17.29 10.81
CA GLY A 94 -1.03 15.94 10.79
C GLY A 94 -0.50 15.10 9.64
N CYS A 95 -1.05 13.92 9.45
CA CYS A 95 -0.72 13.06 8.33
C CYS A 95 -1.85 13.00 7.32
N LYS A 96 -1.49 13.14 6.04
CA LYS A 96 -2.42 13.13 4.91
C LYS A 96 -2.41 11.83 4.11
N ASP A 97 -1.66 10.81 4.55
CA ASP A 97 -1.55 9.53 3.84
C ASP A 97 -2.85 8.71 3.92
N ASN A 98 -3.62 8.91 4.98
CA ASN A 98 -4.90 8.23 5.19
C ASN A 98 -5.93 9.23 5.74
N ALA A 99 -6.90 9.58 4.92
CA ALA A 99 -7.94 10.56 5.25
C ALA A 99 -8.90 10.13 6.38
N ASN A 100 -8.89 8.84 6.76
CA ASN A 100 -9.74 8.31 7.84
C ASN A 100 -9.12 8.48 9.25
N ILE A 101 -7.98 9.13 9.37
CA ILE A 101 -7.30 9.30 10.66
C ILE A 101 -7.55 10.71 11.20
N GLY A 102 -8.13 10.77 12.41
CA GLY A 102 -8.30 12.02 13.15
C GLY A 102 -6.96 12.54 13.68
N PHE A 103 -6.88 13.83 13.95
CA PHE A 103 -5.71 14.45 14.57
C PHE A 103 -5.74 14.21 16.09
N SER A 104 -4.75 13.47 16.61
CA SER A 104 -4.60 13.17 18.04
C SER A 104 -3.15 12.85 18.39
N PRO A 105 -2.73 12.97 19.67
CA PRO A 105 -1.39 12.53 20.10
C PRO A 105 -1.08 11.07 19.76
N GLU A 106 -2.08 10.20 19.82
CA GLU A 106 -1.93 8.79 19.49
C GLU A 106 -1.72 8.57 17.99
N MET A 107 -2.34 9.37 17.14
CA MET A 107 -2.08 9.42 15.71
C MET A 107 -0.60 9.77 15.43
N VAL A 108 -0.07 10.80 16.10
CA VAL A 108 1.33 11.20 15.98
C VAL A 108 2.27 10.05 16.37
N SER A 109 1.99 9.39 17.51
CA SER A 109 2.75 8.20 17.95
C SER A 109 2.69 7.07 16.95
N LYS A 110 1.52 6.81 16.36
CA LYS A 110 1.32 5.80 15.33
C LYS A 110 2.17 6.08 14.09
N TYR A 111 2.19 7.32 13.60
CA TYR A 111 2.99 7.67 12.43
C TYR A 111 4.49 7.62 12.68
N ALA A 112 4.94 8.03 13.85
CA ALA A 112 6.32 7.86 14.26
C ALA A 112 6.72 6.37 14.27
N TYR A 113 5.84 5.51 14.78
CA TYR A 113 6.03 4.05 14.76
C TYR A 113 6.01 3.48 13.32
N ASP A 114 5.06 3.90 12.49
CA ASP A 114 4.97 3.45 11.09
C ASP A 114 6.23 3.87 10.30
N SER A 115 6.81 5.04 10.59
CA SER A 115 8.09 5.47 10.02
C SER A 115 9.24 4.53 10.41
N ILE A 116 9.34 4.19 11.70
CA ILE A 116 10.32 3.22 12.19
C ILE A 116 10.12 1.85 11.53
N ALA A 117 8.87 1.39 11.44
CA ALA A 117 8.55 0.10 10.85
C ALA A 117 8.85 0.05 9.35
N LYS A 118 8.62 1.15 8.61
CA LYS A 118 8.99 1.26 7.19
C LYS A 118 10.51 1.21 7.01
N GLU A 119 11.25 1.99 7.81
CA GLU A 119 12.72 1.99 7.77
C GLU A 119 13.28 0.59 8.07
N TYR A 120 12.78 -0.08 9.11
CA TYR A 120 13.16 -1.45 9.44
C TYR A 120 12.83 -2.42 8.29
N ALA A 121 11.64 -2.31 7.70
CA ALA A 121 11.24 -3.16 6.58
C ALA A 121 12.16 -2.99 5.37
N LEU A 122 12.58 -1.76 5.05
CA LEU A 122 13.51 -1.49 3.96
C LEU A 122 14.92 -2.02 4.24
N LEU A 123 15.36 -2.02 5.51
CA LEU A 123 16.65 -2.58 5.93
C LEU A 123 16.68 -4.11 5.90
N THR A 124 15.56 -4.76 6.22
CA THR A 124 15.48 -6.24 6.30
C THR A 124 15.06 -6.90 5.00
N MET A 125 14.46 -6.15 4.10
CA MET A 125 13.99 -6.62 2.80
C MET A 125 15.17 -6.95 1.87
N PRO A 126 15.03 -7.91 0.92
CA PRO A 126 16.01 -8.11 -0.14
C PRO A 126 16.35 -6.78 -0.81
N GLU A 127 17.62 -6.49 -1.00
CA GLU A 127 18.12 -5.18 -1.42
C GLU A 127 17.53 -4.70 -2.75
N ASP A 128 17.33 -5.60 -3.71
CA ASP A 128 16.68 -5.29 -4.98
C ASP A 128 15.22 -4.86 -4.80
N CYS A 129 14.51 -5.45 -3.84
CA CYS A 129 13.16 -5.07 -3.50
C CYS A 129 13.11 -3.72 -2.75
N ALA A 130 14.02 -3.49 -1.81
CA ALA A 130 14.12 -2.21 -1.09
C ALA A 130 14.47 -1.06 -2.04
N ASN A 131 15.43 -1.28 -2.93
CA ASN A 131 15.82 -0.30 -3.94
C ASN A 131 14.69 0.00 -4.93
N ALA A 132 13.92 -1.01 -5.34
CA ALA A 132 12.74 -0.82 -6.19
C ALA A 132 11.68 0.10 -5.54
N HIS A 133 11.58 0.12 -4.20
CA HIS A 133 10.71 1.05 -3.48
C HIS A 133 11.29 2.47 -3.38
N ILE A 134 12.60 2.59 -3.07
CA ILE A 134 13.21 3.88 -2.71
C ILE A 134 13.39 4.78 -3.93
N GLU A 135 13.83 4.24 -5.05
CA GLU A 135 14.40 5.02 -6.14
C GLU A 135 13.61 5.03 -7.45
N GLY A 136 12.66 4.13 -7.60
CA GLY A 136 11.73 4.12 -8.71
C GLY A 136 12.26 3.84 -10.10
N TYR A 137 13.56 3.44 -10.40
CA TYR A 137 13.97 2.94 -11.73
C TYR A 137 15.44 2.51 -11.94
N PHE A 138 15.66 1.72 -13.04
CA PHE A 138 16.95 1.25 -13.52
C PHE A 138 17.58 2.21 -14.52
N HIS A 139 18.74 2.80 -14.21
CA HIS A 139 19.64 3.41 -15.17
C HIS A 139 20.68 2.40 -15.63
N CYS A 140 20.99 2.38 -16.93
CA CYS A 140 21.77 1.30 -17.49
C CYS A 140 22.95 1.80 -18.30
N LEU A 141 24.04 1.01 -18.24
CA LEU A 141 25.22 1.12 -19.07
C LEU A 141 25.15 0.13 -20.23
N SER A 142 25.58 0.51 -21.44
CA SER A 142 25.62 -0.45 -22.55
C SER A 142 26.67 -1.53 -22.32
N GLU A 143 26.49 -2.65 -23.02
CA GLU A 143 27.39 -3.81 -23.02
C GLU A 143 28.85 -3.50 -23.36
N ASN A 144 29.13 -2.36 -23.99
CA ASN A 144 30.47 -1.98 -24.44
C ASN A 144 31.33 -1.32 -23.36
N ASN A 145 30.70 -0.90 -22.21
CA ASN A 145 31.45 -0.26 -21.14
C ASN A 145 32.36 -1.24 -20.41
N ASN A 146 33.55 -0.79 -20.04
CA ASN A 146 34.41 -1.45 -19.08
C ASN A 146 34.19 -0.86 -17.68
N ILE A 147 34.44 -1.65 -16.67
CA ILE A 147 34.43 -1.29 -15.25
C ILE A 147 35.73 -1.72 -14.60
N ILE A 148 36.10 -1.06 -13.52
CA ILE A 148 37.23 -1.46 -12.69
C ILE A 148 36.69 -2.23 -11.51
N ILE A 149 37.19 -3.46 -11.31
CA ILE A 149 36.81 -4.30 -10.18
C ILE A 149 38.03 -4.72 -9.38
N LYS A 150 37.81 -5.07 -8.14
CA LYS A 150 38.77 -5.69 -7.24
C LYS A 150 38.18 -6.98 -6.69
N ASP A 151 38.89 -8.08 -6.79
CA ASP A 151 38.46 -9.37 -6.25
C ASP A 151 38.72 -9.49 -4.72
N SER A 152 38.32 -10.61 -4.14
CA SER A 152 38.53 -10.92 -2.70
C SER A 152 40.00 -11.06 -2.32
N ASN A 153 40.93 -11.24 -3.28
CA ASN A 153 42.38 -11.31 -3.06
C ASN A 153 43.09 -9.96 -3.32
N ASP A 154 42.34 -8.85 -3.39
CA ASP A 154 42.81 -7.51 -3.67
C ASP A 154 43.45 -7.31 -5.09
N ASN A 155 43.22 -8.25 -6.02
CA ASN A 155 43.65 -8.08 -7.41
C ASN A 155 42.71 -7.10 -8.13
N ILE A 156 43.27 -6.05 -8.69
CA ILE A 156 42.54 -5.03 -9.44
C ILE A 156 42.61 -5.34 -10.93
N MET A 157 41.47 -5.38 -11.60
CA MET A 157 41.37 -5.66 -13.01
C MET A 157 40.33 -4.80 -13.71
N GLU A 158 40.55 -4.54 -14.96
CA GLU A 158 39.57 -3.96 -15.87
C GLU A 158 38.78 -5.08 -16.54
N VAL A 159 37.46 -4.99 -16.53
CA VAL A 159 36.62 -6.01 -17.14
C VAL A 159 35.43 -5.36 -17.87
N ASN A 160 35.05 -5.93 -19.00
CA ASN A 160 33.84 -5.52 -19.70
C ASN A 160 32.59 -5.84 -18.84
N ILE A 161 31.64 -4.89 -18.73
CA ILE A 161 30.47 -5.00 -17.84
C ILE A 161 29.59 -6.23 -18.16
N LYS A 162 29.40 -6.55 -19.44
CA LYS A 162 28.67 -7.76 -19.87
C LYS A 162 29.37 -9.02 -19.37
N LYS A 163 30.71 -9.11 -19.60
CA LYS A 163 31.50 -10.26 -19.13
C LYS A 163 31.47 -10.39 -17.61
N PHE A 164 31.50 -9.26 -16.88
CA PHE A 164 31.42 -9.25 -15.44
C PHE A 164 30.07 -9.82 -14.97
N VAL A 165 28.96 -9.26 -15.46
CA VAL A 165 27.61 -9.66 -15.03
C VAL A 165 27.26 -11.09 -15.42
N GLU A 166 27.60 -11.53 -16.64
CA GLU A 166 27.18 -12.83 -17.16
C GLU A 166 28.09 -14.00 -16.75
N LYS A 167 29.35 -13.74 -16.39
CA LYS A 167 30.35 -14.81 -16.19
C LYS A 167 31.12 -14.74 -14.87
N MET A 168 31.20 -13.62 -14.22
CA MET A 168 32.05 -13.43 -13.03
C MET A 168 31.26 -13.18 -11.78
N PHE A 169 30.23 -12.33 -11.82
CA PHE A 169 29.43 -11.98 -10.66
C PHE A 169 28.75 -13.22 -10.08
N GLY A 170 28.83 -13.38 -8.74
CA GLY A 170 28.31 -14.54 -8.02
C GLY A 170 29.32 -15.65 -7.75
N ASN A 171 30.54 -15.60 -8.32
CA ASN A 171 31.59 -16.58 -8.03
C ASN A 171 32.35 -16.24 -6.74
N GLU A 172 32.52 -14.95 -6.46
CA GLU A 172 33.18 -14.40 -5.27
C GLU A 172 32.72 -12.95 -5.04
N ASP A 173 33.21 -12.32 -3.98
CA ASP A 173 32.95 -10.90 -3.69
C ASP A 173 33.82 -9.98 -4.55
N TYR A 174 33.17 -9.06 -5.25
CA TYR A 174 33.84 -8.03 -6.06
C TYR A 174 33.54 -6.62 -5.55
N TYR A 175 34.52 -5.75 -5.67
CA TYR A 175 34.45 -4.36 -5.23
C TYR A 175 34.74 -3.43 -6.40
N VAL A 176 34.10 -2.26 -6.41
CA VAL A 176 34.31 -1.21 -7.41
C VAL A 176 34.78 0.09 -6.74
N PRO A 177 35.58 0.92 -7.43
CA PRO A 177 35.97 2.23 -6.92
C PRO A 177 34.76 3.16 -6.94
N SER A 178 34.45 3.78 -5.81
CA SER A 178 33.25 4.56 -5.54
C SER A 178 33.56 5.78 -4.70
N ILE A 179 32.68 6.80 -4.73
CA ILE A 179 32.83 8.04 -3.97
C ILE A 179 31.65 8.22 -3.03
N ASN A 180 31.94 8.53 -1.77
CA ASN A 180 30.92 9.08 -0.88
C ASN A 180 30.67 10.54 -1.25
N THR A 181 29.49 10.84 -1.78
CA THR A 181 29.14 12.17 -2.28
C THR A 181 29.01 13.24 -1.20
N ASN A 182 28.80 12.87 0.06
CA ASN A 182 28.67 13.80 1.17
C ASN A 182 30.03 14.30 1.68
N HIS A 183 31.09 13.48 1.56
CA HIS A 183 32.42 13.78 2.14
C HIS A 183 33.57 13.69 1.13
N LEU A 184 33.29 13.50 -0.15
CA LEU A 184 34.28 13.29 -1.22
C LEU A 184 35.31 12.19 -0.92
N LYS A 185 34.97 11.20 -0.13
CA LYS A 185 35.88 10.14 0.27
C LYS A 185 35.79 8.97 -0.69
N LYS A 186 36.92 8.61 -1.26
CA LYS A 186 37.08 7.46 -2.14
C LYS A 186 37.17 6.18 -1.32
N SER A 187 36.53 5.11 -1.81
CA SER A 187 36.59 3.79 -1.21
C SER A 187 36.26 2.71 -2.24
N TRP A 188 36.82 1.54 -2.05
CA TRP A 188 36.32 0.36 -2.72
C TRP A 188 35.01 -0.05 -2.03
N LYS A 189 33.97 -0.30 -2.83
CA LYS A 189 32.65 -0.70 -2.35
C LYS A 189 32.25 -2.00 -3.01
N LYS A 190 31.65 -2.89 -2.22
CA LYS A 190 31.17 -4.17 -2.67
C LYS A 190 30.08 -3.99 -3.72
N VAL A 191 30.11 -4.81 -4.76
CA VAL A 191 29.01 -4.97 -5.71
C VAL A 191 28.05 -5.99 -5.12
N SER A 192 26.95 -5.51 -4.57
CA SER A 192 25.96 -6.38 -3.93
C SER A 192 25.02 -7.05 -4.93
N PHE A 193 24.83 -6.42 -6.10
CA PHE A 193 24.02 -6.98 -7.17
C PHE A 193 24.51 -6.52 -8.55
N ALA A 194 24.35 -7.38 -9.55
CA ALA A 194 24.71 -7.08 -10.93
C ALA A 194 23.74 -7.81 -11.88
N THR A 195 23.18 -7.09 -12.86
CA THR A 195 22.15 -7.65 -13.74
C THR A 195 22.21 -7.10 -15.15
N LYS A 196 21.75 -7.90 -16.11
CA LYS A 196 21.38 -7.47 -17.45
C LYS A 196 19.97 -6.91 -17.42
N THR A 197 19.80 -5.67 -17.84
CA THR A 197 18.52 -4.93 -17.75
C THR A 197 17.79 -4.79 -19.09
N GLY A 198 18.26 -5.51 -20.13
CA GLY A 198 17.59 -5.62 -21.41
C GLY A 198 18.24 -4.87 -22.56
N TYR A 199 17.44 -4.47 -23.56
CA TYR A 199 17.87 -3.73 -24.78
C TYR A 199 17.31 -2.32 -24.74
N LYS A 200 18.18 -1.29 -24.66
CA LYS A 200 17.75 0.11 -24.59
C LYS A 200 18.46 1.00 -25.60
N LYS A 201 17.85 2.15 -25.94
CA LYS A 201 18.50 3.21 -26.75
C LYS A 201 19.68 3.78 -25.98
N CYS A 202 20.88 3.64 -26.56
CA CYS A 202 22.12 4.11 -25.95
C CYS A 202 22.72 5.28 -26.71
N TYR A 203 23.44 6.08 -25.96
CA TYR A 203 24.19 7.25 -26.46
C TYR A 203 25.62 7.15 -26.01
N GLU A 204 26.56 7.34 -26.95
CA GLU A 204 27.95 7.57 -26.62
C GLU A 204 28.12 9.02 -26.20
N VAL A 205 28.61 9.24 -25.00
CA VAL A 205 28.84 10.55 -24.40
C VAL A 205 30.32 10.80 -24.31
N THR A 206 30.79 11.91 -24.88
CA THR A 206 32.20 12.32 -24.84
C THR A 206 32.37 13.50 -23.90
N PHE A 207 33.36 13.41 -23.01
CA PHE A 207 33.65 14.41 -21.99
C PHE A 207 34.87 15.27 -22.34
N SER A 208 35.01 16.41 -21.62
CA SER A 208 36.07 17.40 -21.86
C SER A 208 37.50 16.89 -21.59
N ASN A 209 37.65 15.80 -20.89
CA ASN A 209 38.91 15.10 -20.67
C ASN A 209 39.20 14.00 -21.74
N GLY A 210 38.35 13.90 -22.76
CA GLY A 210 38.45 12.91 -23.83
C GLY A 210 37.84 11.55 -23.49
N TYR A 211 37.35 11.33 -22.29
CA TYR A 211 36.76 10.06 -21.90
C TYR A 211 35.35 9.89 -22.49
N LYS A 212 34.98 8.62 -22.69
CA LYS A 212 33.70 8.25 -23.28
C LYS A 212 32.99 7.17 -22.44
N VAL A 213 31.64 7.26 -22.38
CA VAL A 213 30.79 6.25 -21.78
C VAL A 213 29.54 6.05 -22.63
N GLU A 214 29.10 4.83 -22.75
CA GLU A 214 27.83 4.50 -23.42
C GLU A 214 26.71 4.26 -22.41
N VAL A 215 25.72 5.12 -22.45
CA VAL A 215 24.65 5.15 -21.44
C VAL A 215 23.27 5.33 -22.07
N THR A 216 22.21 5.01 -21.31
CA THR A 216 20.85 5.40 -21.66
C THR A 216 20.65 6.90 -21.49
N LYS A 217 19.64 7.49 -22.16
CA LYS A 217 19.40 8.96 -22.14
C LYS A 217 19.10 9.51 -20.74
N ASP A 218 18.52 8.70 -19.91
CA ASP A 218 18.12 8.96 -18.52
C ASP A 218 19.24 8.69 -17.51
N HIS A 219 20.42 8.25 -17.96
CA HIS A 219 21.53 7.93 -17.07
C HIS A 219 22.01 9.15 -16.29
N LYS A 220 22.22 8.99 -14.99
CA LYS A 220 22.58 10.06 -14.07
C LYS A 220 24.08 10.20 -13.89
N PHE A 221 24.53 11.46 -13.85
CA PHE A 221 25.90 11.87 -13.54
C PHE A 221 25.88 12.78 -12.32
N ILE A 222 26.93 12.71 -11.50
CA ILE A 222 27.04 13.49 -10.29
C ILE A 222 27.42 14.94 -10.64
N GLN A 223 26.52 15.89 -10.35
CA GLN A 223 26.72 17.30 -10.63
C GLN A 223 27.68 17.96 -9.63
N TYR A 224 28.51 18.88 -10.12
CA TYR A 224 29.44 19.68 -9.32
C TYR A 224 29.21 21.18 -9.57
N ASP A 225 29.11 21.96 -8.49
CA ASP A 225 29.12 23.42 -8.52
C ASP A 225 30.44 23.94 -7.91
N ASP A 226 30.91 25.13 -8.34
CA ASP A 226 32.26 25.66 -8.02
C ASP A 226 32.56 25.81 -6.53
N LYS A 227 31.62 25.58 -5.65
CA LYS A 227 31.77 25.72 -4.19
C LYS A 227 31.37 24.49 -3.36
N LYS A 228 30.63 23.56 -3.88
CA LYS A 228 30.14 22.34 -3.16
C LYS A 228 29.74 21.25 -4.13
N ILE A 229 29.86 19.96 -3.70
CA ILE A 229 29.06 18.90 -4.30
C ILE A 229 27.60 19.21 -4.03
N ILE A 230 26.80 19.15 -5.08
CA ILE A 230 25.35 19.34 -4.96
C ILE A 230 24.79 18.03 -4.38
N PRO A 231 23.90 18.09 -3.37
CA PRO A 231 23.30 16.91 -2.76
C PRO A 231 22.63 15.99 -3.80
N LYS A 232 22.50 14.69 -3.50
CA LYS A 232 21.93 13.64 -4.36
C LYS A 232 20.67 14.01 -5.17
N ASN A 233 19.88 14.96 -4.70
CA ASN A 233 18.64 15.40 -5.35
C ASN A 233 18.84 16.25 -6.62
N TYR A 234 20.08 16.55 -7.00
CA TYR A 234 20.43 17.41 -8.13
C TYR A 234 21.37 16.73 -9.13
N ASP A 235 21.40 15.40 -9.14
CA ASP A 235 22.12 14.67 -10.17
C ASP A 235 21.52 15.00 -11.55
N ILE A 236 22.39 15.17 -12.52
CA ILE A 236 21.97 15.54 -13.87
C ILE A 236 21.91 14.32 -14.78
N THR A 237 20.77 14.09 -15.43
CA THR A 237 20.69 13.09 -16.50
C THR A 237 21.33 13.61 -17.79
N LEU A 238 21.68 12.69 -18.70
CA LEU A 238 22.10 13.10 -20.05
C LEU A 238 21.00 13.93 -20.74
N LYS A 239 19.74 13.60 -20.53
CA LYS A 239 18.57 14.33 -21.04
C LYS A 239 18.55 15.77 -20.50
N ASP A 240 18.76 15.96 -19.21
CA ASP A 240 18.77 17.29 -18.57
C ASP A 240 19.96 18.12 -19.03
N TYR A 241 21.11 17.47 -19.22
CA TYR A 241 22.32 18.14 -19.75
C TYR A 241 22.10 18.65 -21.17
N ILE A 242 21.45 17.85 -22.02
CA ILE A 242 21.10 18.23 -23.38
C ILE A 242 20.25 19.50 -23.40
N ASN A 243 19.30 19.64 -22.47
CA ASN A 243 18.38 20.76 -22.40
C ASN A 243 18.97 22.03 -21.78
N THR A 244 19.93 21.92 -20.88
CA THR A 244 20.45 23.04 -20.08
C THR A 244 21.87 23.51 -20.41
N GLY A 245 22.71 22.66 -20.97
CA GLY A 245 24.02 22.98 -21.58
C GLY A 245 25.14 23.55 -20.73
N LYS A 246 25.01 23.68 -19.39
CA LYS A 246 25.94 24.50 -18.58
C LYS A 246 26.42 23.92 -17.25
N LYS A 247 26.35 22.61 -17.01
CA LYS A 247 26.72 22.06 -15.69
C LYS A 247 27.99 21.22 -15.77
N PHE A 248 28.82 21.30 -14.71
CA PHE A 248 29.98 20.43 -14.56
C PHE A 248 29.59 19.13 -13.87
N ILE A 249 30.24 18.05 -14.27
CA ILE A 249 30.12 16.73 -13.68
C ILE A 249 31.43 16.45 -12.95
N ILE A 250 31.36 15.85 -11.77
CA ILE A 250 32.56 15.40 -11.08
C ILE A 250 32.95 14.01 -11.60
N ASN A 251 34.25 13.86 -11.89
CA ASN A 251 34.82 12.57 -12.20
C ASN A 251 35.98 12.26 -11.23
N LEU A 252 36.29 10.99 -11.07
CA LEU A 252 37.41 10.47 -10.33
C LEU A 252 38.43 9.90 -11.32
N ASP A 253 39.55 10.57 -11.47
CA ASP A 253 40.70 9.93 -12.14
C ASP A 253 41.23 8.80 -11.26
N TYR A 254 41.04 7.58 -11.72
CA TYR A 254 41.41 6.38 -10.98
C TYR A 254 42.96 6.28 -10.80
N LYS A 255 43.76 6.71 -11.77
CA LYS A 255 45.22 6.61 -11.75
C LYS A 255 45.83 7.63 -10.78
N THR A 256 45.45 8.89 -10.88
CA THR A 256 46.00 9.96 -10.02
C THR A 256 45.26 10.05 -8.69
N LYS A 257 44.12 9.39 -8.57
CA LYS A 257 43.22 9.47 -7.41
C LYS A 257 42.72 10.90 -7.12
N ASN A 258 42.76 11.81 -8.07
CA ASN A 258 42.28 13.19 -7.95
C ASN A 258 40.87 13.35 -8.52
N TYR A 259 40.19 14.35 -8.04
CA TYR A 259 38.88 14.73 -8.60
C TYR A 259 39.10 15.64 -9.80
N GLU A 260 38.31 15.42 -10.82
CA GLU A 260 38.34 16.14 -12.07
C GLU A 260 36.97 16.72 -12.37
N LYS A 261 36.95 17.98 -12.82
CA LYS A 261 35.76 18.61 -13.36
C LYS A 261 35.67 18.35 -14.85
N VAL A 262 34.59 17.69 -15.27
CA VAL A 262 34.39 17.39 -16.69
C VAL A 262 33.07 17.97 -17.19
N LYS A 263 33.05 18.32 -18.49
CA LYS A 263 31.82 18.72 -19.20
C LYS A 263 31.53 17.68 -20.26
N ILE A 264 30.27 17.45 -20.57
CA ILE A 264 29.87 16.71 -21.75
C ILE A 264 30.16 17.64 -22.97
N LEU A 265 30.99 17.20 -23.90
CA LEU A 265 31.29 17.91 -25.13
C LEU A 265 30.33 17.55 -26.26
N SER A 266 30.02 16.27 -26.36
CA SER A 266 29.11 15.77 -27.37
C SER A 266 28.45 14.46 -26.92
N TYR A 267 27.31 14.17 -27.52
CA TYR A 267 26.63 12.89 -27.40
C TYR A 267 26.12 12.45 -28.77
N LYS A 268 26.17 11.15 -29.03
CA LYS A 268 25.76 10.56 -30.31
C LYS A 268 24.91 9.34 -30.05
N TYR A 269 23.74 9.27 -30.66
CA TYR A 269 22.93 8.05 -30.64
C TYR A 269 23.65 6.91 -31.36
N ILE A 270 23.81 5.77 -30.70
CA ILE A 270 24.57 4.60 -31.17
C ILE A 270 23.73 3.36 -31.40
N GLY A 271 22.38 3.53 -31.40
CA GLY A 271 21.44 2.42 -31.57
C GLY A 271 20.93 1.83 -30.25
N LYS A 272 20.18 0.75 -30.38
CA LYS A 272 19.78 -0.07 -29.22
C LYS A 272 20.92 -1.04 -28.89
N LYS A 273 21.23 -1.18 -27.60
CA LYS A 273 22.29 -2.04 -27.06
C LYS A 273 21.78 -2.86 -25.89
N GLU A 274 22.41 -4.00 -25.64
CA GLU A 274 22.25 -4.66 -24.35
C GLU A 274 22.77 -3.76 -23.25
N VAL A 275 22.02 -3.66 -22.14
CA VAL A 275 22.38 -2.77 -21.04
C VAL A 275 22.41 -3.50 -19.70
N TYR A 276 23.31 -3.04 -18.85
CA TYR A 276 23.69 -3.68 -17.60
C TYR A 276 23.73 -2.67 -16.48
N ASN A 277 23.46 -3.13 -15.25
CA ASN A 277 23.52 -2.32 -14.05
C ASN A 277 24.26 -3.05 -12.92
N LEU A 278 24.91 -2.27 -12.05
CA LEU A 278 25.55 -2.75 -10.82
C LEU A 278 24.97 -2.02 -9.62
N THR A 279 24.59 -2.74 -8.60
CA THR A 279 24.26 -2.15 -7.29
C THR A 279 25.51 -2.11 -6.43
N VAL A 280 25.91 -0.92 -6.00
CA VAL A 280 27.12 -0.65 -5.23
C VAL A 280 26.73 -0.20 -3.83
N GLU A 281 27.22 -0.92 -2.83
CA GLU A 281 26.88 -0.68 -1.42
C GLU A 281 27.18 0.76 -0.97
N ASN A 282 26.23 1.36 -0.27
CA ASN A 282 26.32 2.65 0.42
C ASN A 282 26.52 3.92 -0.44
N ASN A 283 27.21 3.83 -1.58
CA ASN A 283 27.53 5.01 -2.39
C ASN A 283 26.72 5.09 -3.68
N HIS A 284 26.16 3.98 -4.15
CA HIS A 284 25.33 3.86 -5.36
C HIS A 284 25.97 4.48 -6.63
N ASN A 285 27.30 4.50 -6.71
CA ASN A 285 28.05 5.00 -7.86
C ASN A 285 29.36 4.22 -8.07
N PHE A 286 29.83 4.17 -9.30
CA PHE A 286 31.06 3.49 -9.69
C PHE A 286 31.66 4.07 -10.98
N LEU A 287 32.82 3.61 -11.37
CA LEU A 287 33.51 4.07 -12.58
C LEU A 287 33.23 3.14 -13.76
N ALA A 288 32.77 3.70 -14.88
CA ALA A 288 32.54 2.98 -16.13
C ALA A 288 32.88 3.83 -17.36
N GLY A 289 33.24 3.19 -18.48
CA GLY A 289 33.47 3.86 -19.74
C GLY A 289 33.99 2.96 -20.87
N THR A 290 33.93 3.47 -22.09
CA THR A 290 34.50 2.79 -23.29
C THR A 290 35.91 3.29 -23.61
N GLU A 291 36.17 4.55 -23.31
CA GLU A 291 37.49 5.18 -23.39
C GLU A 291 37.67 6.03 -22.11
N GLY A 292 38.49 5.53 -21.17
CA GLY A 292 38.59 6.11 -19.81
C GLY A 292 37.41 5.77 -18.93
N TYR A 293 37.30 6.40 -17.74
CA TYR A 293 36.30 6.07 -16.77
C TYR A 293 35.60 7.31 -16.22
N ILE A 294 34.26 7.29 -16.24
CA ILE A 294 33.38 8.32 -15.71
C ILE A 294 32.56 7.75 -14.53
N LEU A 295 32.31 8.56 -13.55
CA LEU A 295 31.50 8.20 -12.39
C LEU A 295 30.01 8.21 -12.72
N VAL A 296 29.31 7.10 -12.48
CA VAL A 296 27.91 6.82 -12.87
C VAL A 296 27.07 6.30 -11.70
N GLN A 297 25.73 6.38 -11.76
CA GLN A 297 24.78 6.00 -10.68
C GLN A 297 23.71 4.98 -11.10
N ASN A 298 22.90 4.44 -10.13
CA ASN A 298 21.83 3.42 -10.35
C ASN A 298 20.51 3.66 -9.59
N CYS A 299 19.33 3.04 -9.96
CA CYS A 299 17.93 3.28 -9.46
C CYS A 299 16.89 2.17 -9.72
N HIS A 300 15.67 2.17 -9.01
CA HIS A 300 14.57 1.19 -9.12
C HIS A 300 13.14 1.71 -8.78
N ASP A 301 12.03 0.93 -9.06
CA ASP A 301 10.60 1.33 -8.87
C ASP A 301 9.65 0.26 -8.34
N LEU A 302 9.21 0.40 -7.08
CA LEU A 302 8.10 -0.37 -6.50
C LEU A 302 7.57 0.30 -5.23
N GLU A 303 6.24 0.29 -4.95
CA GLU A 303 5.71 0.80 -3.70
C GLU A 303 5.27 -0.30 -2.74
N TYR A 304 5.81 -0.26 -1.50
CA TYR A 304 5.40 -1.11 -0.37
C TYR A 304 4.42 -0.37 0.51
N TYR A 305 3.21 -0.91 0.60
CA TYR A 305 2.11 -0.20 1.23
C TYR A 305 2.12 -0.25 2.76
N ASN A 306 2.51 -1.35 3.41
CA ASN A 306 2.46 -1.47 4.87
C ASN A 306 3.26 -2.65 5.42
N THR A 307 3.60 -2.60 6.73
CA THR A 307 4.30 -3.68 7.46
C THR A 307 3.35 -4.66 8.15
N ARG A 308 2.03 -4.49 8.02
CA ARG A 308 0.97 -5.30 8.63
C ARG A 308 0.15 -6.02 7.57
N PRO A 309 -0.51 -7.15 7.89
CA PRO A 309 -1.50 -7.74 6.99
C PRO A 309 -2.58 -6.72 6.60
N ASN A 310 -3.17 -6.87 5.42
CA ASN A 310 -4.07 -5.84 4.89
C ASN A 310 -5.50 -5.97 5.43
N CYS A 311 -6.33 -6.86 4.89
CA CYS A 311 -7.75 -6.93 5.19
C CYS A 311 -8.15 -8.29 5.79
N MET A 312 -9.20 -8.28 6.61
CA MET A 312 -9.73 -9.49 7.24
C MET A 312 -11.26 -9.56 7.13
N ASN A 313 -11.78 -10.73 6.81
CA ASN A 313 -13.20 -11.03 6.79
C ASN A 313 -13.52 -12.13 7.81
N TYR A 314 -14.32 -11.79 8.81
CA TYR A 314 -14.74 -12.69 9.86
C TYR A 314 -16.10 -13.32 9.57
N THR A 315 -16.40 -14.42 10.28
CA THR A 315 -17.78 -14.85 10.50
C THR A 315 -18.16 -14.65 11.96
N SER A 316 -19.37 -14.15 12.21
CA SER A 316 -19.90 -14.06 13.59
C SER A 316 -20.11 -15.44 14.22
N GLU A 317 -20.31 -16.48 13.40
CA GLU A 317 -20.43 -17.87 13.82
C GLU A 317 -19.23 -18.34 14.65
N PHE A 318 -17.99 -17.93 14.28
CA PHE A 318 -16.79 -18.28 15.06
C PHE A 318 -16.89 -17.79 16.51
N PHE A 319 -17.31 -16.55 16.70
CA PHE A 319 -17.45 -15.96 18.05
C PHE A 319 -18.67 -16.48 18.80
N ALA A 320 -19.75 -16.74 18.07
CA ALA A 320 -20.95 -17.38 18.63
C ALA A 320 -20.63 -18.76 19.23
N LYS A 321 -19.81 -19.54 18.52
CA LYS A 321 -19.41 -20.90 18.88
C LYS A 321 -18.32 -20.96 19.95
N ASN A 322 -17.30 -20.10 19.85
CA ASN A 322 -16.05 -20.20 20.61
C ASN A 322 -15.95 -19.15 21.73
N GLY A 323 -16.82 -18.12 21.72
CA GLY A 323 -16.63 -16.94 22.54
C GLY A 323 -15.44 -16.10 22.07
N LEU A 324 -14.87 -15.29 22.95
CA LEU A 324 -13.83 -14.34 22.59
C LEU A 324 -12.70 -14.33 23.62
N LYS A 325 -11.47 -14.47 23.14
CA LYS A 325 -10.22 -14.23 23.86
C LYS A 325 -9.45 -13.13 23.15
N ILE A 326 -9.52 -11.91 23.68
CA ILE A 326 -8.95 -10.73 23.01
C ILE A 326 -7.42 -10.84 22.86
N ASP A 327 -6.76 -11.50 23.78
CA ASP A 327 -5.33 -11.82 23.76
C ASP A 327 -5.03 -13.24 23.19
N GLY A 328 -6.04 -13.93 22.65
CA GLY A 328 -5.97 -15.27 22.07
C GLY A 328 -5.76 -16.42 23.07
N ILE A 329 -5.18 -16.14 24.23
CA ILE A 329 -4.81 -17.12 25.25
C ILE A 329 -5.57 -16.95 26.58
N GLY A 330 -6.11 -15.78 26.86
CA GLY A 330 -6.91 -15.48 28.04
C GLY A 330 -6.09 -15.23 29.31
N LEU A 331 -4.87 -14.69 29.17
CA LEU A 331 -3.99 -14.37 30.30
C LEU A 331 -4.00 -12.87 30.65
N MET A 332 -4.15 -11.99 29.66
CA MET A 332 -4.09 -10.54 29.85
C MET A 332 -5.47 -9.88 29.88
N GLY A 333 -6.48 -10.55 29.33
CA GLY A 333 -7.84 -10.06 29.27
C GLY A 333 -8.85 -11.08 29.78
N SER A 334 -10.09 -10.63 29.98
CA SER A 334 -11.19 -11.54 30.32
C SER A 334 -11.51 -12.47 29.16
N VAL A 335 -11.80 -13.72 29.46
CA VAL A 335 -12.30 -14.70 28.49
C VAL A 335 -13.82 -14.65 28.46
N ALA A 336 -14.38 -14.31 27.30
CA ALA A 336 -15.81 -14.39 27.08
C ALA A 336 -16.19 -15.79 26.59
N LYS A 337 -17.18 -16.40 27.24
CA LYS A 337 -17.80 -17.64 26.78
C LYS A 337 -18.64 -17.39 25.51
N PRO A 338 -19.13 -18.44 24.79
CA PRO A 338 -20.13 -18.30 23.76
C PRO A 338 -21.27 -17.38 24.15
N ALA A 339 -21.69 -16.50 23.21
CA ALA A 339 -22.71 -15.48 23.52
C ALA A 339 -24.08 -16.10 23.84
N LYS A 340 -24.73 -15.54 24.84
CA LYS A 340 -26.09 -15.98 25.27
C LYS A 340 -27.21 -15.13 24.67
N SER A 341 -26.88 -13.98 24.10
CA SER A 341 -27.86 -13.08 23.47
C SER A 341 -27.26 -12.36 22.27
N LEU A 342 -28.13 -11.77 21.45
CA LEU A 342 -27.75 -10.98 20.28
C LEU A 342 -26.79 -9.83 20.65
N GLU A 343 -27.09 -9.10 21.74
CA GLU A 343 -26.30 -7.95 22.21
C GLU A 343 -24.88 -8.37 22.60
N VAL A 344 -24.74 -9.54 23.25
CA VAL A 344 -23.45 -10.07 23.65
C VAL A 344 -22.66 -10.50 22.44
N LEU A 345 -23.30 -11.15 21.45
CA LEU A 345 -22.63 -11.53 20.20
C LEU A 345 -22.17 -10.29 19.43
N LEU A 346 -23.01 -9.29 19.27
CA LEU A 346 -22.65 -8.03 18.61
C LEU A 346 -21.50 -7.31 19.33
N ASN A 347 -21.45 -7.39 20.68
CA ASN A 347 -20.31 -6.86 21.42
C ASN A 347 -19.02 -7.68 21.21
N HIS A 348 -19.09 -9.01 21.15
CA HIS A 348 -17.92 -9.83 20.76
C HIS A 348 -17.41 -9.46 19.37
N MET A 349 -18.31 -9.25 18.41
CA MET A 349 -17.97 -8.82 17.06
C MET A 349 -17.28 -7.44 17.05
N LEU A 350 -17.80 -6.48 17.83
CA LEU A 350 -17.19 -5.16 17.96
C LEU A 350 -15.78 -5.25 18.56
N GLN A 351 -15.60 -6.01 19.63
CA GLN A 351 -14.29 -6.21 20.26
C GLN A 351 -13.31 -6.93 19.32
N ALA A 352 -13.80 -7.86 18.49
CA ALA A 352 -12.99 -8.51 17.46
C ALA A 352 -12.51 -7.52 16.39
N LEU A 353 -13.39 -6.61 15.92
CA LEU A 353 -13.00 -5.52 15.02
C LEU A 353 -11.95 -4.59 15.64
N MET A 354 -12.10 -4.25 16.91
CA MET A 354 -11.14 -3.40 17.63
C MET A 354 -9.79 -4.08 17.80
N ALA A 355 -9.77 -5.35 18.21
CA ALA A 355 -8.52 -6.13 18.32
C ALA A 355 -7.84 -6.29 16.96
N GLY A 356 -8.60 -6.67 15.93
CA GLY A 356 -8.08 -6.80 14.57
C GLY A 356 -7.56 -5.49 13.98
N ALA A 357 -8.16 -4.33 14.32
CA ALA A 357 -7.68 -3.03 13.89
C ALA A 357 -6.27 -2.70 14.38
N THR A 358 -5.79 -3.32 15.44
CA THR A 358 -4.41 -3.19 15.91
C THR A 358 -3.42 -3.97 15.04
N VAL A 359 -3.88 -4.99 14.33
CA VAL A 359 -3.07 -5.93 13.54
C VAL A 359 -3.16 -5.64 12.05
N PHE A 360 -4.38 -5.49 11.50
CA PHE A 360 -4.61 -5.29 10.08
C PHE A 360 -4.49 -3.82 9.68
N SER A 361 -3.85 -3.56 8.55
CA SER A 361 -3.71 -2.20 8.02
C SER A 361 -4.94 -1.73 7.24
N GLY A 362 -5.69 -2.64 6.66
CA GLY A 362 -6.88 -2.38 5.85
C GLY A 362 -8.19 -2.52 6.62
N GLY A 363 -9.27 -2.71 5.87
CA GLY A 363 -10.60 -2.89 6.40
C GLY A 363 -10.85 -4.29 6.96
N GLN A 364 -11.80 -4.38 7.86
CA GLN A 364 -12.27 -5.64 8.43
C GLN A 364 -13.76 -5.80 8.13
N GLY A 365 -14.24 -7.03 7.98
CA GLY A 365 -15.63 -7.26 7.66
C GLY A 365 -16.22 -8.47 8.36
N PHE A 366 -17.55 -8.50 8.41
CA PHE A 366 -18.32 -9.68 8.75
C PHE A 366 -19.13 -10.13 7.54
N ALA A 367 -18.83 -11.32 7.05
CA ALA A 367 -19.61 -11.94 5.97
C ALA A 367 -20.97 -12.41 6.48
N ASN A 368 -21.98 -12.38 5.58
CA ASN A 368 -23.32 -12.96 5.81
C ASN A 368 -23.91 -12.55 7.17
N PHE A 369 -23.81 -11.26 7.48
CA PHE A 369 -24.08 -10.70 8.79
C PHE A 369 -25.48 -11.06 9.30
N ASN A 370 -26.54 -10.82 8.50
CA ASN A 370 -27.91 -11.13 8.89
C ASN A 370 -28.15 -12.64 8.96
N THR A 371 -27.56 -13.45 8.05
CA THR A 371 -27.68 -14.92 8.04
C THR A 371 -27.12 -15.53 9.33
N PHE A 372 -25.90 -15.17 9.71
CA PHE A 372 -25.26 -15.75 10.90
C PHE A 372 -25.79 -15.20 12.24
N LEU A 373 -26.44 -14.03 12.25
CA LEU A 373 -27.09 -13.48 13.45
C LEU A 373 -28.52 -14.01 13.65
N ALA A 374 -29.16 -14.54 12.61
CA ALA A 374 -30.56 -14.93 12.63
C ALA A 374 -30.93 -15.90 13.78
N PRO A 375 -30.14 -16.95 14.13
CA PRO A 375 -30.42 -17.83 15.25
C PRO A 375 -30.52 -17.11 16.63
N PHE A 376 -29.83 -15.99 16.78
CA PHE A 376 -29.85 -15.17 18.00
C PHE A 376 -31.06 -14.25 18.07
N CYS A 377 -31.83 -14.15 17.01
CA CYS A 377 -33.06 -13.34 16.92
C CYS A 377 -34.34 -14.14 17.16
N LYS A 378 -34.28 -15.47 17.23
CA LYS A 378 -35.44 -16.34 17.43
C LYS A 378 -36.15 -16.00 18.74
N GLY A 379 -37.49 -15.75 18.65
CA GLY A 379 -38.33 -15.40 19.77
C GLY A 379 -38.18 -13.97 20.27
N ARG A 380 -37.39 -13.13 19.61
CA ARG A 380 -37.27 -11.71 19.92
C ARG A 380 -38.26 -10.86 19.13
N THR A 381 -38.64 -9.74 19.69
CA THR A 381 -39.43 -8.74 18.99
C THR A 381 -38.55 -7.91 18.04
N TYR A 382 -39.13 -7.38 16.97
CA TYR A 382 -38.44 -6.52 16.04
C TYR A 382 -37.78 -5.28 16.68
N PRO A 383 -38.44 -4.54 17.62
CA PRO A 383 -37.83 -3.42 18.32
C PRO A 383 -36.54 -3.78 19.10
N GLU A 384 -36.52 -4.95 19.74
CA GLU A 384 -35.33 -5.43 20.46
C GLU A 384 -34.16 -5.70 19.49
N ILE A 385 -34.47 -6.34 18.34
CA ILE A 385 -33.47 -6.59 17.30
C ILE A 385 -32.93 -5.27 16.73
N LYS A 386 -33.85 -4.35 16.38
CA LYS A 386 -33.48 -3.02 15.86
C LYS A 386 -32.59 -2.25 16.84
N GLN A 387 -32.91 -2.25 18.13
CA GLN A 387 -32.13 -1.57 19.16
C GLN A 387 -30.70 -2.17 19.29
N ALA A 388 -30.58 -3.49 19.24
CA ALA A 388 -29.29 -4.15 19.30
C ALA A 388 -28.41 -3.80 18.07
N ILE A 389 -28.99 -3.80 16.89
CA ILE A 389 -28.33 -3.40 15.64
C ILE A 389 -27.90 -1.93 15.66
N GLN A 390 -28.79 -1.04 16.16
CA GLN A 390 -28.48 0.38 16.31
C GLN A 390 -27.29 0.57 17.24
N GLY A 391 -27.25 -0.11 18.39
CA GLY A 391 -26.11 -0.07 19.31
C GLY A 391 -24.80 -0.50 18.64
N PHE A 392 -24.81 -1.54 17.82
CA PHE A 392 -23.63 -2.01 17.09
C PHE A 392 -23.14 -0.99 16.07
N ILE A 393 -24.03 -0.44 15.22
CA ILE A 393 -23.66 0.53 14.17
C ILE A 393 -23.10 1.81 14.81
N PHE A 394 -23.75 2.35 15.86
CA PHE A 394 -23.25 3.52 16.59
C PHE A 394 -21.84 3.26 17.18
N ASN A 395 -21.63 2.12 17.83
CA ASN A 395 -20.35 1.78 18.42
C ASN A 395 -19.24 1.64 17.36
N CYS A 396 -19.53 1.14 16.18
CA CYS A 396 -18.55 1.13 15.06
C CYS A 396 -18.08 2.54 14.68
N ASN A 397 -18.96 3.56 14.81
CA ASN A 397 -18.63 4.95 14.49
C ASN A 397 -18.02 5.73 15.66
N MET A 398 -18.23 5.30 16.91
CA MET A 398 -17.72 5.97 18.12
C MET A 398 -16.36 5.44 18.57
N SER A 399 -15.95 4.26 18.12
CA SER A 399 -14.69 3.60 18.55
C SER A 399 -13.47 4.19 17.84
N LEU A 400 -13.10 5.44 18.16
CA LEU A 400 -12.00 6.16 17.53
C LEU A 400 -10.60 5.73 17.98
N ILE A 401 -10.47 5.12 19.15
CA ILE A 401 -9.17 4.91 19.81
C ILE A 401 -8.46 3.61 19.42
N CYS A 402 -9.13 2.73 18.71
CA CYS A 402 -8.61 1.38 18.47
C CYS A 402 -7.41 1.33 17.52
N ARG A 403 -7.09 2.42 16.82
CA ARG A 403 -6.01 2.49 15.84
C ARG A 403 -5.47 3.91 15.64
N GLY A 404 -4.97 4.52 16.71
CA GLY A 404 -4.38 5.86 16.62
C GLY A 404 -5.37 6.92 16.14
N GLY A 405 -6.58 6.96 16.71
CA GLY A 405 -7.60 7.93 16.37
C GLY A 405 -8.38 7.64 15.06
N GLN A 406 -8.15 6.49 14.44
CA GLN A 406 -8.90 6.06 13.27
C GLN A 406 -10.25 5.43 13.68
N VAL A 407 -11.34 5.79 12.99
CA VAL A 407 -12.64 5.09 13.12
C VAL A 407 -12.46 3.64 12.64
N LEU A 408 -13.24 2.72 13.21
CA LEU A 408 -13.25 1.30 12.81
C LEU A 408 -13.63 1.17 11.34
N PHE A 409 -12.60 0.97 10.48
CA PHE A 409 -12.83 0.69 9.06
C PHE A 409 -13.42 -0.72 8.90
N SER A 410 -14.72 -0.78 8.97
CA SER A 410 -15.50 -2.02 9.04
C SER A 410 -16.48 -2.14 7.88
N SER A 411 -16.87 -3.38 7.58
CA SER A 411 -17.90 -3.71 6.58
C SER A 411 -18.77 -4.87 7.07
N ILE A 412 -20.03 -4.90 6.62
CA ILE A 412 -20.93 -6.03 6.84
C ILE A 412 -21.55 -6.45 5.51
N GLY A 413 -21.52 -7.74 5.23
CA GLY A 413 -22.19 -8.34 4.07
C GLY A 413 -23.62 -8.76 4.44
N LEU A 414 -24.62 -8.24 3.73
CA LEU A 414 -26.03 -8.58 3.91
C LEU A 414 -26.53 -9.43 2.76
N ASP A 415 -27.28 -10.45 3.09
CA ASP A 415 -27.92 -11.36 2.14
C ASP A 415 -29.40 -11.01 2.01
N LEU A 416 -29.91 -10.84 0.79
CA LEU A 416 -31.34 -10.55 0.55
C LEU A 416 -32.20 -11.77 0.93
N SER A 417 -31.65 -12.95 0.75
CA SER A 417 -32.20 -14.23 1.24
C SER A 417 -31.03 -15.08 1.75
N ILE A 418 -31.28 -16.01 2.65
CA ILE A 418 -30.24 -16.93 3.12
C ILE A 418 -29.63 -17.67 1.92
N PRO A 419 -28.29 -17.57 1.72
CA PRO A 419 -27.63 -18.19 0.58
C PRO A 419 -27.87 -19.70 0.52
N GLU A 420 -28.08 -20.24 -0.68
CA GLU A 420 -28.30 -21.67 -0.89
C GLU A 420 -27.19 -22.53 -0.29
N ILE A 421 -25.94 -22.06 -0.40
CA ILE A 421 -24.76 -22.72 0.17
C ILE A 421 -24.76 -22.78 1.70
N LEU A 422 -25.52 -21.90 2.38
CA LEU A 422 -25.63 -21.85 3.84
C LEU A 422 -26.93 -22.44 4.38
N LYS A 423 -27.95 -22.67 3.53
CA LYS A 423 -29.28 -23.12 3.98
C LYS A 423 -29.23 -24.39 4.83
N ASN A 424 -28.46 -25.38 4.42
CA ASN A 424 -28.36 -26.67 5.09
C ASN A 424 -27.20 -26.75 6.10
N ARG A 425 -26.48 -25.63 6.32
CA ARG A 425 -25.41 -25.56 7.29
C ARG A 425 -26.01 -25.56 8.72
N PRO A 426 -25.44 -26.35 9.66
CA PRO A 426 -25.87 -26.33 11.06
C PRO A 426 -25.81 -24.92 11.65
N ALA A 427 -26.91 -24.43 12.20
CA ALA A 427 -27.03 -23.09 12.74
C ALA A 427 -26.50 -22.98 14.18
N VAL A 428 -25.52 -22.11 14.39
CA VAL A 428 -25.00 -21.82 15.74
C VAL A 428 -25.90 -20.83 16.45
N ALA A 429 -26.55 -21.30 17.50
CA ALA A 429 -27.49 -20.56 18.33
C ALA A 429 -26.83 -20.04 19.62
N PRO A 430 -27.55 -19.29 20.48
CA PRO A 430 -27.04 -18.85 21.78
C PRO A 430 -26.38 -19.97 22.59
N GLU A 431 -25.34 -19.60 23.37
CA GLU A 431 -24.46 -20.52 24.12
C GLU A 431 -23.58 -21.43 23.24
N GLY A 432 -23.54 -21.19 21.92
CA GLY A 432 -22.71 -21.94 20.98
C GLY A 432 -23.24 -23.36 20.70
N VAL A 433 -24.54 -23.60 20.92
CA VAL A 433 -25.18 -24.87 20.59
C VAL A 433 -25.68 -24.87 19.16
N ILE A 434 -25.74 -26.05 18.54
CA ILE A 434 -26.35 -26.21 17.22
C ILE A 434 -27.87 -26.36 17.41
N ASN A 435 -28.64 -25.54 16.64
CA ASN A 435 -30.10 -25.61 16.67
C ASN A 435 -30.66 -25.45 15.25
N GLY A 436 -31.00 -26.56 14.60
CA GLY A 436 -31.46 -26.58 13.22
C GLY A 436 -30.40 -26.22 12.19
N VAL A 437 -30.82 -25.69 11.08
CA VAL A 437 -29.98 -25.20 9.98
C VAL A 437 -30.28 -23.73 9.72
N TYR A 438 -29.35 -23.00 9.10
CA TYR A 438 -29.58 -21.55 8.87
C TYR A 438 -30.83 -21.27 8.04
N GLY A 439 -31.20 -22.17 7.11
CA GLY A 439 -32.42 -22.06 6.32
C GLY A 439 -33.74 -21.98 7.14
N ASP A 440 -33.73 -22.46 8.40
CA ASP A 440 -34.90 -22.41 9.30
C ASP A 440 -35.16 -21.00 9.85
N TYR A 441 -34.23 -20.06 9.65
CA TYR A 441 -34.21 -18.72 10.29
C TYR A 441 -34.40 -17.56 9.28
N GLN A 442 -35.04 -17.81 8.11
CA GLN A 442 -35.25 -16.77 7.09
C GLN A 442 -35.98 -15.54 7.64
N ASN A 443 -37.02 -15.73 8.45
CA ASN A 443 -37.78 -14.61 9.03
C ASN A 443 -36.92 -13.73 9.96
N GLU A 444 -36.07 -14.36 10.76
CA GLU A 444 -35.12 -13.67 11.65
C GLU A 444 -34.02 -12.96 10.88
N ALA A 445 -33.52 -13.57 9.80
CA ALA A 445 -32.57 -12.96 8.88
C ALA A 445 -33.16 -11.71 8.20
N ASP A 446 -34.44 -11.76 7.80
CA ASP A 446 -35.16 -10.63 7.21
C ASP A 446 -35.37 -9.50 8.23
N MET A 447 -35.64 -9.83 9.51
CA MET A 447 -35.74 -8.83 10.58
C MET A 447 -34.40 -8.11 10.81
N VAL A 448 -33.27 -8.82 10.81
CA VAL A 448 -31.92 -8.23 10.91
C VAL A 448 -31.64 -7.37 9.69
N PHE A 449 -31.92 -7.86 8.48
CA PHE A 449 -31.76 -7.10 7.24
C PHE A 449 -32.53 -5.79 7.28
N LYS A 450 -33.82 -5.84 7.64
CA LYS A 450 -34.68 -4.66 7.80
C LYS A 450 -34.13 -3.70 8.84
N ALA A 451 -33.69 -4.20 10.01
CA ALA A 451 -33.14 -3.38 11.09
C ALA A 451 -31.88 -2.63 10.63
N VAL A 452 -30.97 -3.30 9.91
CA VAL A 452 -29.77 -2.64 9.33
C VAL A 452 -30.18 -1.57 8.33
N CYS A 453 -31.12 -1.84 7.43
CA CYS A 453 -31.57 -0.85 6.44
C CYS A 453 -32.21 0.38 7.12
N GLU A 454 -33.06 0.19 8.12
CA GLU A 454 -33.69 1.30 8.82
C GLU A 454 -32.69 2.13 9.62
N VAL A 455 -31.83 1.48 10.43
CA VAL A 455 -30.82 2.18 11.24
C VAL A 455 -29.82 2.93 10.36
N SER A 456 -29.43 2.34 9.23
CA SER A 456 -28.50 3.00 8.31
C SER A 456 -29.10 4.20 7.58
N ASN A 457 -30.42 4.24 7.45
CA ASN A 457 -31.13 5.39 6.92
C ASN A 457 -31.40 6.48 7.98
N GLU A 458 -31.30 6.12 9.26
CA GLU A 458 -31.30 7.09 10.36
C GLU A 458 -29.99 7.87 10.33
N LYS A 459 -30.06 9.14 10.66
CA LYS A 459 -28.87 9.98 10.81
C LYS A 459 -28.42 9.97 12.27
N ASP A 460 -27.16 10.29 12.52
CA ASP A 460 -26.63 10.45 13.86
C ASP A 460 -27.19 11.69 14.58
N GLY A 461 -26.80 11.92 15.83
CA GLY A 461 -27.24 13.06 16.63
C GLY A 461 -26.90 14.44 16.03
N ASN A 462 -25.99 14.50 15.07
CA ASN A 462 -25.63 15.72 14.33
C ASN A 462 -26.36 15.81 12.98
N GLY A 463 -27.10 14.79 12.57
CA GLY A 463 -27.79 14.75 11.28
C GLY A 463 -26.94 14.23 10.12
N ALA A 464 -25.78 13.61 10.40
CA ALA A 464 -24.91 12.99 9.41
C ALA A 464 -25.21 11.49 9.24
N TYR A 465 -24.91 10.94 8.04
CA TYR A 465 -24.98 9.50 7.81
C TYR A 465 -23.85 8.75 8.53
N HIS A 466 -24.14 7.54 9.00
CA HIS A 466 -23.13 6.64 9.52
C HIS A 466 -22.13 6.24 8.44
N ARG A 467 -20.84 6.41 8.72
CA ARG A 467 -19.78 6.11 7.76
C ARG A 467 -19.41 4.63 7.74
N PHE A 468 -19.52 3.98 8.89
CA PHE A 468 -19.21 2.57 9.10
C PHE A 468 -20.30 1.87 9.92
N PRO A 469 -20.43 0.54 9.75
CA PRO A 469 -19.75 -0.29 8.73
C PRO A 469 -20.21 0.05 7.31
N ASN A 470 -19.33 -0.17 6.31
CA ASN A 470 -19.75 -0.22 4.91
C ASN A 470 -20.78 -1.35 4.75
N ILE A 471 -21.92 -1.06 4.15
CA ILE A 471 -23.00 -2.03 3.97
C ILE A 471 -22.94 -2.58 2.56
N LEU A 472 -22.67 -3.88 2.46
CA LEU A 472 -22.44 -4.59 1.22
C LEU A 472 -23.62 -5.54 0.97
N PHE A 473 -24.42 -5.29 -0.06
CA PHE A 473 -25.53 -6.15 -0.41
C PHE A 473 -25.11 -7.23 -1.39
N ASN A 474 -25.07 -8.48 -0.94
CA ASN A 474 -24.79 -9.65 -1.77
C ASN A 474 -26.03 -10.01 -2.58
N ILE A 475 -25.95 -9.86 -3.89
CA ILE A 475 -27.05 -10.09 -4.81
C ILE A 475 -26.85 -11.40 -5.54
N ARG A 476 -27.81 -12.32 -5.41
CA ARG A 476 -27.80 -13.65 -6.00
C ARG A 476 -28.92 -13.82 -7.01
N LYS A 477 -28.93 -14.94 -7.68
CA LYS A 477 -29.96 -15.29 -8.66
C LYS A 477 -31.34 -15.29 -8.00
N GLY A 478 -32.27 -14.55 -8.58
CA GLY A 478 -33.63 -14.39 -8.06
C GLY A 478 -33.86 -13.20 -7.16
N ASP A 479 -32.84 -12.66 -6.51
CA ASP A 479 -32.98 -11.57 -5.50
C ASP A 479 -33.57 -10.26 -6.06
N LEU A 480 -33.34 -9.99 -7.35
CA LEU A 480 -33.84 -8.78 -8.04
C LEU A 480 -35.07 -9.03 -8.95
N ASP A 481 -35.66 -10.23 -8.96
CA ASP A 481 -36.73 -10.55 -9.91
C ASP A 481 -38.00 -9.72 -9.62
N GLU A 482 -38.30 -9.51 -8.36
CA GLU A 482 -39.47 -8.76 -7.93
C GLU A 482 -39.09 -7.61 -6.98
N TYR A 483 -39.71 -6.44 -7.17
CA TYR A 483 -39.53 -5.28 -6.31
C TYR A 483 -40.39 -5.41 -5.04
N LYS A 484 -40.00 -6.33 -4.14
CA LYS A 484 -40.69 -6.58 -2.86
C LYS A 484 -39.74 -7.04 -1.76
N GLY A 485 -40.19 -7.11 -0.52
CA GLY A 485 -39.41 -7.60 0.63
C GLY A 485 -38.04 -6.90 0.74
N ASN A 486 -36.98 -7.67 0.93
CA ASN A 486 -35.61 -7.16 1.09
C ASN A 486 -35.08 -6.44 -0.15
N CYS A 487 -35.51 -6.84 -1.36
CA CYS A 487 -35.18 -6.14 -2.59
C CYS A 487 -35.73 -4.69 -2.56
N LYS A 488 -36.96 -4.48 -2.11
CA LYS A 488 -37.53 -3.14 -1.96
C LYS A 488 -36.76 -2.32 -0.92
N LEU A 489 -36.51 -2.87 0.28
CA LEU A 489 -35.79 -2.21 1.37
C LEU A 489 -34.39 -1.79 0.95
N LEU A 490 -33.64 -2.65 0.25
CA LEU A 490 -32.34 -2.36 -0.32
C LEU A 490 -32.36 -1.10 -1.21
N HIS A 491 -33.34 -1.01 -2.14
CA HIS A 491 -33.38 0.08 -3.11
C HIS A 491 -33.94 1.36 -2.50
N GLU A 492 -34.86 1.26 -1.51
CA GLU A 492 -35.28 2.42 -0.72
C GLU A 492 -34.13 3.01 0.10
N LEU A 493 -33.29 2.17 0.70
CA LEU A 493 -32.05 2.63 1.34
C LEU A 493 -31.11 3.26 0.31
N GLY A 494 -30.88 2.61 -0.84
CA GLY A 494 -29.99 3.10 -1.89
C GLY A 494 -30.40 4.44 -2.52
N ALA A 495 -31.69 4.75 -2.49
CA ALA A 495 -32.19 6.05 -2.93
C ALA A 495 -31.79 7.17 -1.96
N ASN A 496 -31.73 6.90 -0.67
CA ASN A 496 -31.50 7.89 0.38
C ASN A 496 -30.05 7.93 0.86
N ASN A 497 -29.45 6.76 1.09
CA ASN A 497 -28.12 6.64 1.71
C ASN A 497 -27.04 6.33 0.65
N PRO A 498 -26.05 7.21 0.47
CA PRO A 498 -24.98 6.99 -0.52
C PRO A 498 -23.89 6.01 -0.04
N THR A 499 -23.91 5.56 1.24
CA THR A 499 -22.80 4.78 1.83
C THR A 499 -22.88 3.28 1.58
N ILE A 500 -23.80 2.80 0.75
CA ILE A 500 -24.01 1.39 0.46
C ILE A 500 -23.33 0.91 -0.81
N TYR A 501 -23.23 -0.41 -0.95
CA TYR A 501 -22.56 -1.09 -2.05
C TYR A 501 -23.32 -2.33 -2.51
N TYR A 502 -23.12 -2.69 -3.76
CA TYR A 502 -23.75 -3.85 -4.39
C TYR A 502 -22.69 -4.85 -4.84
N VAL A 503 -22.84 -6.09 -4.45
CA VAL A 503 -21.92 -7.21 -4.77
C VAL A 503 -22.65 -8.22 -5.62
N ASN A 504 -22.09 -8.54 -6.78
CA ASN A 504 -22.63 -9.55 -7.70
C ASN A 504 -22.12 -10.94 -7.28
N CYS A 505 -23.03 -11.77 -6.78
CA CYS A 505 -22.81 -13.18 -6.45
C CYS A 505 -23.61 -14.14 -7.37
N MET A 506 -24.01 -13.68 -8.58
CA MET A 506 -24.87 -14.46 -9.50
C MET A 506 -24.21 -15.73 -10.01
N ASP A 507 -22.94 -15.64 -10.42
CA ASP A 507 -22.22 -16.74 -11.05
C ASP A 507 -21.24 -17.43 -10.10
N LEU A 508 -20.74 -16.71 -9.12
CA LEU A 508 -19.75 -17.20 -8.16
C LEU A 508 -19.93 -16.51 -6.81
N GLU A 509 -20.04 -17.29 -5.75
CA GLU A 509 -20.06 -16.76 -4.39
C GLU A 509 -18.77 -16.03 -4.07
N ARG A 510 -18.92 -14.90 -3.40
CA ARG A 510 -17.81 -14.07 -2.94
C ARG A 510 -18.17 -13.24 -1.75
N THR A 511 -17.18 -12.86 -0.99
CA THR A 511 -17.30 -11.81 0.03
C THR A 511 -16.41 -10.64 -0.34
N VAL A 512 -16.83 -9.44 0.03
CA VAL A 512 -16.07 -8.20 -0.19
C VAL A 512 -15.88 -7.51 1.15
N MET A 513 -14.73 -6.85 1.33
CA MET A 513 -14.42 -6.09 2.55
C MET A 513 -13.54 -4.89 2.24
N GLY A 514 -13.48 -3.96 3.21
CA GLY A 514 -12.69 -2.74 3.06
C GLY A 514 -13.13 -1.90 1.87
N CYS A 515 -12.18 -1.40 1.08
CA CYS A 515 -12.48 -0.55 -0.07
C CYS A 515 -13.00 -1.35 -1.27
N ARG A 516 -12.41 -2.52 -1.55
CA ARG A 516 -12.74 -3.34 -2.73
C ARG A 516 -12.17 -4.76 -2.71
N THR A 517 -11.50 -5.18 -1.65
CA THR A 517 -10.91 -6.54 -1.57
C THR A 517 -12.00 -7.58 -1.69
N ALA A 518 -11.91 -8.44 -2.68
CA ALA A 518 -12.85 -9.52 -2.93
C ALA A 518 -12.22 -10.89 -2.69
N LEU A 519 -12.98 -11.78 -2.10
CA LEU A 519 -12.63 -13.18 -1.84
C LEU A 519 -13.64 -14.07 -2.55
N PRO A 520 -13.43 -14.37 -3.82
CA PRO A 520 -14.29 -15.29 -4.57
C PRO A 520 -14.02 -16.75 -4.19
N MET A 521 -15.05 -17.59 -4.27
CA MET A 521 -14.97 -19.04 -4.04
C MET A 521 -14.37 -19.77 -5.26
N ASN A 522 -13.14 -19.43 -5.62
CA ASN A 522 -12.48 -19.89 -6.84
C ASN A 522 -11.10 -20.49 -6.63
N TYR A 523 -10.71 -20.77 -5.39
CA TYR A 523 -9.40 -21.36 -5.08
C TYR A 523 -9.55 -22.81 -4.61
N SER A 524 -10.18 -23.05 -3.47
CA SER A 524 -10.49 -24.40 -2.99
C SER A 524 -11.85 -24.92 -3.49
N GLY A 525 -12.74 -24.02 -3.89
CA GLY A 525 -14.14 -24.32 -4.21
C GLY A 525 -15.02 -24.51 -2.97
N GLU A 526 -14.47 -24.28 -1.76
CA GLU A 526 -15.20 -24.39 -0.50
C GLU A 526 -15.43 -22.99 0.09
N TYR A 527 -16.68 -22.62 0.31
CA TYR A 527 -17.06 -21.30 0.78
C TYR A 527 -16.38 -20.91 2.11
N GLU A 528 -16.31 -21.86 3.04
CA GLU A 528 -15.68 -21.69 4.35
C GLU A 528 -14.19 -21.36 4.25
N LYS A 529 -13.50 -22.00 3.32
CA LYS A 529 -12.05 -21.81 3.15
C LYS A 529 -11.72 -20.56 2.34
N ASP A 530 -12.54 -20.29 1.32
CA ASP A 530 -12.25 -19.21 0.36
C ASP A 530 -12.82 -17.86 0.80
N CYS A 531 -13.95 -17.84 1.54
CA CYS A 531 -14.70 -16.64 1.81
C CYS A 531 -14.79 -16.26 3.30
N LEU A 532 -14.67 -17.21 4.25
CA LEU A 532 -14.89 -16.99 5.67
C LEU A 532 -13.59 -17.09 6.49
N ASN A 533 -13.44 -16.25 7.52
CA ASN A 533 -12.27 -16.17 8.40
C ASN A 533 -10.93 -16.13 7.62
N THR A 534 -10.92 -15.42 6.53
CA THR A 534 -9.76 -15.20 5.66
C THR A 534 -9.73 -13.75 5.19
N GLY A 535 -8.76 -13.38 4.38
CA GLY A 535 -8.64 -11.98 3.97
C GLY A 535 -7.59 -11.78 2.89
N ASN A 536 -7.11 -10.55 2.80
CA ASN A 536 -5.97 -10.22 1.97
C ASN A 536 -4.74 -10.02 2.85
N PHE A 537 -3.70 -10.79 2.56
CA PHE A 537 -2.44 -10.69 3.26
C PHE A 537 -1.78 -9.34 2.99
N MET A 538 -1.47 -9.08 1.73
CA MET A 538 -0.83 -7.85 1.28
C MET A 538 -0.90 -7.73 -0.25
N TYR A 539 -0.75 -6.52 -0.76
CA TYR A 539 -0.54 -6.28 -2.18
C TYR A 539 0.56 -5.24 -2.42
N ASN A 540 1.25 -5.37 -3.54
CA ASN A 540 2.13 -4.34 -4.08
C ASN A 540 1.51 -3.79 -5.37
N THR A 541 1.59 -2.49 -5.57
CA THR A 541 0.97 -1.81 -6.70
C THR A 541 1.99 -1.49 -7.77
N ILE A 542 1.71 -1.90 -9.00
CA ILE A 542 2.50 -1.62 -10.20
C ILE A 542 2.12 -0.24 -10.76
N ASN A 543 3.12 0.57 -11.07
CA ASN A 543 3.00 1.80 -11.83
C ASN A 543 3.04 1.47 -13.33
N LEU A 544 1.89 1.10 -13.91
CA LEU A 544 1.82 0.70 -15.32
C LEU A 544 2.30 1.79 -16.28
N PRO A 545 1.89 3.09 -16.14
CA PRO A 545 2.35 4.14 -17.04
C PRO A 545 3.87 4.29 -17.04
N LEU A 546 4.49 4.15 -15.90
CA LEU A 546 5.93 4.33 -15.82
C LEU A 546 6.69 3.21 -16.54
N ILE A 547 6.21 1.95 -16.43
CA ILE A 547 6.75 0.84 -17.21
C ILE A 547 6.58 1.12 -18.71
N ALA A 548 5.42 1.67 -19.13
CA ALA A 548 5.12 2.02 -20.50
C ALA A 548 6.08 3.10 -21.04
N ILE A 549 6.27 4.20 -20.32
CA ILE A 549 7.20 5.28 -20.67
C ILE A 549 8.62 4.76 -20.92
N GLU A 550 9.04 3.82 -20.11
CA GLU A 550 10.40 3.30 -20.15
C GLU A 550 10.57 2.11 -21.07
N SER A 551 9.51 1.69 -21.74
CA SER A 551 9.55 0.64 -22.74
C SER A 551 9.54 1.25 -24.14
N ASP A 552 10.48 0.81 -24.98
CA ASP A 552 10.57 1.30 -26.36
C ASP A 552 9.49 0.70 -27.28
N ASP A 553 8.93 -0.45 -26.88
CA ASP A 553 7.92 -1.22 -27.62
C ASP A 553 7.15 -2.15 -26.69
N GLU A 554 6.12 -2.79 -27.23
CA GLU A 554 5.22 -3.70 -26.49
C GLU A 554 5.99 -4.90 -25.92
N ASP A 555 6.93 -5.49 -26.63
CA ASP A 555 7.69 -6.66 -26.15
C ASP A 555 8.56 -6.28 -24.94
N ASN A 556 9.20 -5.13 -24.96
CA ASN A 556 9.95 -4.62 -23.82
C ASN A 556 9.05 -4.26 -22.63
N PHE A 557 7.86 -3.77 -22.89
CA PHE A 557 6.87 -3.51 -21.83
C PHE A 557 6.52 -4.82 -21.09
N TYR A 558 6.13 -5.88 -21.78
CA TYR A 558 5.80 -7.15 -21.17
C TYR A 558 7.00 -7.79 -20.46
N LYS A 559 8.19 -7.66 -21.00
CA LYS A 559 9.41 -8.15 -20.35
C LYS A 559 9.65 -7.44 -19.01
N LYS A 560 9.53 -6.11 -18.96
CA LYS A 560 9.68 -5.36 -17.71
C LYS A 560 8.55 -5.67 -16.74
N LEU A 561 7.33 -5.81 -17.24
CA LEU A 561 6.19 -6.20 -16.42
C LEU A 561 6.41 -7.59 -15.79
N ASP A 562 7.05 -8.52 -16.50
CA ASP A 562 7.49 -9.82 -15.99
C ASP A 562 8.50 -9.64 -14.84
N GLU A 563 9.55 -8.87 -15.06
CA GLU A 563 10.59 -8.59 -14.07
C GLU A 563 10.00 -7.97 -12.78
N ILE A 564 9.09 -6.99 -12.91
CA ILE A 564 8.42 -6.34 -11.77
C ILE A 564 7.52 -7.33 -11.02
N THR A 565 6.79 -8.20 -11.72
CA THR A 565 5.96 -9.21 -11.04
C THR A 565 6.80 -10.22 -10.27
N GLU A 566 7.98 -10.61 -10.75
CA GLU A 566 8.93 -11.46 -10.01
C GLU A 566 9.49 -10.75 -8.75
N LEU A 567 9.73 -9.44 -8.82
CA LEU A 567 10.10 -8.66 -7.62
C LEU A 567 8.94 -8.60 -6.61
N ILE A 568 7.69 -8.46 -7.07
CA ILE A 568 6.50 -8.54 -6.21
C ILE A 568 6.45 -9.90 -5.51
N TYR A 569 6.62 -10.98 -6.27
CA TYR A 569 6.66 -12.33 -5.71
C TYR A 569 7.70 -12.43 -4.57
N LYS A 570 8.93 -12.05 -4.83
CA LYS A 570 10.05 -12.10 -3.88
C LYS A 570 9.79 -11.25 -2.63
N SER A 571 9.31 -10.03 -2.81
CA SER A 571 9.08 -9.10 -1.72
C SER A 571 7.92 -9.54 -0.81
N LEU A 572 6.81 -10.01 -1.39
CA LEU A 572 5.66 -10.46 -0.61
C LEU A 572 5.94 -11.77 0.14
N HIS A 573 6.77 -12.66 -0.42
CA HIS A 573 7.27 -13.83 0.30
C HIS A 573 8.16 -13.46 1.49
N HIS A 574 9.06 -12.51 1.33
CA HIS A 574 9.88 -12.02 2.43
C HIS A 574 9.00 -11.45 3.56
N ARG A 575 8.03 -10.59 3.20
CA ARG A 575 7.08 -10.02 4.18
C ARG A 575 6.22 -11.09 4.86
N ARG A 576 5.79 -12.09 4.10
CA ARG A 576 5.01 -13.20 4.66
C ARG A 576 5.81 -13.96 5.72
N LYS A 577 7.09 -14.23 5.47
CA LYS A 577 7.99 -14.88 6.45
C LYS A 577 8.11 -14.05 7.74
N GLU A 578 8.29 -12.73 7.65
CA GLU A 578 8.39 -11.85 8.82
C GLU A 578 7.08 -11.82 9.62
N ILE A 579 5.93 -11.79 8.96
CA ILE A 579 4.62 -11.77 9.63
C ILE A 579 4.33 -13.12 10.29
N ILE A 580 4.68 -14.23 9.65
CA ILE A 580 4.58 -15.57 10.27
C ILE A 580 5.42 -15.60 11.55
N ASP A 581 6.67 -15.17 11.49
CA ASP A 581 7.55 -15.13 12.66
C ASP A 581 6.97 -14.26 13.78
N THR A 582 6.45 -13.09 13.43
CA THR A 582 5.88 -12.15 14.40
C THR A 582 4.60 -12.68 15.05
N ILE A 583 3.65 -13.17 14.26
CA ILE A 583 2.33 -13.57 14.76
C ILE A 583 2.37 -14.95 15.39
N TYR A 584 2.93 -15.94 14.70
CA TYR A 584 2.86 -17.34 15.14
C TYR A 584 4.02 -17.75 16.05
N ASN A 585 5.27 -17.39 15.71
CA ASN A 585 6.43 -17.80 16.49
C ASN A 585 6.63 -16.93 17.72
N LYS A 586 6.62 -15.60 17.56
CA LYS A 586 6.76 -14.63 18.67
C LYS A 586 5.44 -14.35 19.40
N LYS A 587 4.32 -14.82 18.86
CA LYS A 587 2.96 -14.67 19.43
C LYS A 587 2.57 -13.23 19.74
N MET A 588 2.99 -12.29 18.89
CA MET A 588 2.71 -10.87 19.10
C MET A 588 1.25 -10.47 18.81
N SER A 589 0.45 -11.36 18.22
CA SER A 589 -0.98 -11.14 17.97
C SER A 589 -1.79 -12.40 18.21
N ASN A 590 -1.84 -12.81 19.47
CA ASN A 590 -2.51 -14.04 19.87
C ASN A 590 -4.00 -14.08 19.55
N PHE A 591 -4.68 -12.93 19.40
CA PHE A 591 -6.07 -12.85 18.98
C PHE A 591 -6.33 -13.67 17.70
N LEU A 592 -5.45 -13.55 16.71
CA LEU A 592 -5.61 -14.22 15.40
C LEU A 592 -5.40 -15.73 15.45
N ILE A 593 -4.65 -16.21 16.44
CA ILE A 593 -4.39 -17.65 16.63
C ILE A 593 -5.34 -18.31 17.63
N GLN A 594 -6.39 -17.59 18.09
CA GLN A 594 -7.47 -18.21 18.85
C GLN A 594 -8.06 -19.36 18.04
N LYS A 595 -8.16 -20.53 18.66
CA LYS A 595 -8.57 -21.75 17.97
C LYS A 595 -10.05 -22.03 18.09
N ASP A 596 -10.61 -22.56 17.01
CA ASP A 596 -11.96 -23.17 17.02
C ASP A 596 -11.93 -24.41 17.93
N LYS A 597 -12.96 -24.53 18.78
CA LYS A 597 -13.04 -25.58 19.80
C LYS A 597 -13.17 -26.99 19.24
N ASP A 598 -13.74 -27.14 18.04
CA ASP A 598 -14.03 -28.45 17.43
C ASP A 598 -12.97 -28.83 16.39
N THR A 599 -12.53 -27.90 15.54
CA THR A 599 -11.56 -28.16 14.47
C THR A 599 -10.11 -27.91 14.88
N ASN A 600 -9.88 -27.17 15.98
CA ASN A 600 -8.57 -26.71 16.42
C ASN A 600 -7.84 -25.79 15.40
N GLU A 601 -8.53 -25.35 14.35
CA GLU A 601 -8.02 -24.37 13.38
C GLU A 601 -7.97 -22.95 13.99
N PRO A 602 -6.96 -22.15 13.64
CA PRO A 602 -6.89 -20.76 14.12
C PRO A 602 -7.99 -19.91 13.48
N LEU A 603 -8.41 -18.84 14.15
CA LEU A 603 -9.33 -17.84 13.61
C LEU A 603 -8.83 -17.29 12.26
N TRP A 604 -7.54 -17.12 12.13
CA TRP A 604 -6.91 -16.65 10.91
C TRP A 604 -5.78 -17.59 10.49
N ASP A 605 -5.95 -18.20 9.33
CA ASP A 605 -4.95 -19.01 8.69
C ASP A 605 -4.31 -18.21 7.55
N ILE A 606 -3.02 -17.88 7.70
CA ILE A 606 -2.28 -17.08 6.71
C ILE A 606 -2.15 -17.80 5.36
N ASP A 607 -2.20 -19.14 5.33
CA ASP A 607 -2.09 -19.92 4.09
C ASP A 607 -3.35 -19.83 3.24
N ARG A 608 -4.49 -19.44 3.83
CA ARG A 608 -5.75 -19.22 3.12
C ARG A 608 -5.96 -17.77 2.66
N THR A 609 -5.09 -16.85 3.08
CA THR A 609 -5.19 -15.44 2.68
C THR A 609 -4.70 -15.21 1.26
N THR A 610 -5.27 -14.21 0.57
CA THR A 610 -4.81 -13.83 -0.77
C THR A 610 -3.51 -13.01 -0.68
N ILE A 611 -2.55 -13.34 -1.54
CA ILE A 611 -1.36 -12.52 -1.83
C ILE A 611 -1.64 -11.86 -3.18
N THR A 612 -1.44 -10.54 -3.30
CA THR A 612 -2.08 -9.85 -4.41
C THR A 612 -1.13 -8.96 -5.21
N ILE A 613 -1.21 -9.08 -6.54
CA ILE A 613 -0.60 -8.16 -7.50
C ILE A 613 -1.58 -7.02 -7.73
N GLY A 614 -1.20 -5.81 -7.36
CA GLY A 614 -1.98 -4.59 -7.58
C GLY A 614 -1.49 -3.81 -8.80
N TYR A 615 -2.35 -3.01 -9.40
CA TYR A 615 -1.99 -2.12 -10.50
C TYR A 615 -2.75 -0.79 -10.45
N CYS A 616 -2.17 0.26 -11.07
CA CYS A 616 -2.74 1.60 -11.18
C CYS A 616 -2.33 2.23 -12.51
N GLY A 617 -3.17 3.12 -13.05
CA GLY A 617 -2.85 3.92 -14.23
C GLY A 617 -2.95 3.16 -15.56
N LEU A 618 -3.88 2.21 -15.69
CA LEU A 618 -4.02 1.47 -16.95
C LEU A 618 -4.39 2.39 -18.13
N ASN A 619 -5.22 3.43 -17.90
CA ASN A 619 -5.57 4.39 -18.95
C ASN A 619 -4.33 5.10 -19.49
N GLU A 620 -3.53 5.72 -18.62
CA GLU A 620 -2.32 6.43 -19.01
C GLU A 620 -1.26 5.46 -19.62
N CYS A 621 -1.24 4.23 -19.20
CA CYS A 621 -0.41 3.18 -19.81
C CYS A 621 -0.78 2.94 -21.28
N LEU A 622 -2.09 2.86 -21.57
CA LEU A 622 -2.59 2.66 -22.93
C LEU A 622 -2.37 3.91 -23.82
N GLU A 623 -2.55 5.11 -23.27
CA GLU A 623 -2.23 6.36 -23.98
C GLU A 623 -0.75 6.40 -24.39
N ILE A 624 0.15 5.96 -23.52
CA ILE A 624 1.59 5.97 -23.78
C ILE A 624 2.03 4.91 -24.80
N LEU A 625 1.49 3.68 -24.68
CA LEU A 625 1.92 2.55 -25.52
C LEU A 625 1.25 2.55 -26.89
N TYR A 626 -0.02 2.97 -26.95
CA TYR A 626 -0.87 2.74 -28.12
C TYR A 626 -1.56 4.01 -28.64
N ASP A 627 -1.39 5.15 -27.98
CA ASP A 627 -2.11 6.41 -28.29
C ASP A 627 -3.65 6.24 -28.24
N LYS A 628 -4.14 5.46 -27.26
CA LYS A 628 -5.54 5.12 -27.05
C LYS A 628 -5.93 5.31 -25.59
N ASP A 629 -7.14 5.84 -25.33
CA ASP A 629 -7.73 5.76 -24.00
C ASP A 629 -8.19 4.33 -23.68
N ILE A 630 -8.60 4.09 -22.43
CA ILE A 630 -9.00 2.75 -21.97
C ILE A 630 -10.26 2.20 -22.68
N VAL A 631 -11.07 3.05 -23.32
CA VAL A 631 -12.26 2.62 -24.06
C VAL A 631 -11.87 2.20 -25.49
N GLU A 632 -10.96 2.94 -26.11
CA GLU A 632 -10.45 2.66 -27.44
C GLU A 632 -9.42 1.52 -27.43
N GLY A 633 -8.57 1.46 -26.39
CA GLY A 633 -7.54 0.44 -26.16
C GLY A 633 -8.03 -0.72 -25.29
N GLU A 634 -9.32 -1.04 -25.31
CA GLU A 634 -9.89 -2.06 -24.44
C GLU A 634 -9.22 -3.44 -24.62
N GLU A 635 -8.98 -3.85 -25.84
CA GLU A 635 -8.36 -5.16 -26.12
C GLU A 635 -6.92 -5.22 -25.58
N GLU A 636 -6.14 -4.16 -25.77
CA GLU A 636 -4.78 -4.03 -25.27
C GLU A 636 -4.76 -3.98 -23.74
N GLY A 637 -5.71 -3.24 -23.14
CA GLY A 637 -5.88 -3.20 -21.69
C GLY A 637 -6.20 -4.56 -21.10
N LEU A 638 -7.11 -5.32 -21.72
CA LEU A 638 -7.43 -6.70 -21.31
C LEU A 638 -6.22 -7.63 -21.46
N LYS A 639 -5.39 -7.47 -22.49
CA LYS A 639 -4.14 -8.21 -22.65
C LYS A 639 -3.17 -7.97 -21.47
N ILE A 640 -2.99 -6.71 -21.06
CA ILE A 640 -2.11 -6.36 -19.93
C ILE A 640 -2.59 -7.01 -18.64
N ILE A 641 -3.88 -6.93 -18.34
CA ILE A 641 -4.40 -7.50 -17.09
C ILE A 641 -4.43 -9.03 -17.14
N ASN A 642 -4.69 -9.64 -18.30
CA ASN A 642 -4.56 -11.09 -18.47
C ASN A 642 -3.13 -11.57 -18.27
N PHE A 643 -2.13 -10.83 -18.72
CA PHE A 643 -0.72 -11.12 -18.40
C PHE A 643 -0.48 -11.19 -16.88
N LEU A 644 -1.03 -10.24 -16.09
CA LEU A 644 -0.93 -10.29 -14.62
C LEU A 644 -1.66 -11.52 -14.05
N ASN A 645 -2.78 -11.94 -14.64
CA ASN A 645 -3.45 -13.17 -14.25
C ASN A 645 -2.63 -14.43 -14.57
N ASP A 646 -1.96 -14.47 -15.73
CA ASP A 646 -1.08 -15.59 -16.08
C ASP A 646 0.09 -15.68 -15.10
N LYS A 647 0.66 -14.56 -14.69
CA LYS A 647 1.68 -14.51 -13.64
C LYS A 647 1.14 -14.99 -12.28
N LYS A 648 -0.05 -14.54 -11.90
CA LYS A 648 -0.75 -15.02 -10.70
C LYS A 648 -0.90 -16.55 -10.72
N GLU A 649 -1.36 -17.13 -11.84
CA GLU A 649 -1.52 -18.59 -11.97
C GLU A 649 -0.16 -19.31 -11.92
N ALA A 650 0.88 -18.72 -12.49
CA ALA A 650 2.23 -19.25 -12.39
C ALA A 650 2.73 -19.28 -10.94
N PHE A 651 2.44 -18.23 -10.17
CA PHE A 651 2.79 -18.14 -8.75
C PHE A 651 1.97 -19.13 -7.90
N ASN A 652 0.66 -19.27 -8.13
CA ASN A 652 -0.17 -20.29 -7.48
C ASN A 652 0.43 -21.70 -7.66
N LYS A 653 0.88 -22.02 -8.89
CA LYS A 653 1.51 -23.32 -9.19
C LYS A 653 2.90 -23.47 -8.57
N ARG A 654 3.66 -22.37 -8.42
CA ARG A 654 5.04 -22.37 -7.91
C ARG A 654 5.10 -22.67 -6.42
N ASP A 655 4.20 -22.08 -5.63
CA ASP A 655 4.26 -22.10 -4.16
C ASP A 655 3.04 -22.70 -3.47
N GLY A 656 1.96 -22.97 -4.21
CA GLY A 656 0.71 -23.50 -3.65
C GLY A 656 -0.06 -22.47 -2.80
N LEU A 657 0.28 -21.18 -2.86
CA LEU A 657 -0.40 -20.11 -2.15
C LEU A 657 -1.48 -19.45 -3.01
N ARG A 658 -2.39 -18.72 -2.37
CA ARG A 658 -3.53 -18.10 -3.04
C ARG A 658 -3.16 -16.69 -3.53
N TRP A 659 -2.67 -16.59 -4.76
CA TRP A 659 -2.42 -15.31 -5.43
C TRP A 659 -3.67 -14.76 -6.11
N SER A 660 -3.75 -13.44 -6.22
CA SER A 660 -4.85 -12.72 -6.89
C SER A 660 -4.36 -11.46 -7.59
N VAL A 661 -5.22 -10.85 -8.43
CA VAL A 661 -4.98 -9.56 -9.08
C VAL A 661 -6.04 -8.57 -8.64
N ILE A 662 -5.63 -7.36 -8.24
CA ILE A 662 -6.52 -6.29 -7.75
C ILE A 662 -6.27 -4.98 -8.50
N GLY A 663 -7.35 -4.29 -8.88
CA GLY A 663 -7.26 -2.87 -9.15
C GLY A 663 -6.99 -2.11 -7.86
N SER A 664 -5.79 -1.60 -7.65
CA SER A 664 -5.39 -1.00 -6.38
C SER A 664 -6.27 0.20 -5.99
N PRO A 665 -6.66 0.35 -4.72
CA PRO A 665 -7.35 1.56 -4.22
C PRO A 665 -6.54 2.83 -4.45
N ALA A 666 -5.23 2.76 -4.27
CA ALA A 666 -4.24 3.77 -4.65
C ALA A 666 -4.58 5.21 -4.20
N GLU A 667 -4.98 5.42 -2.95
CA GLU A 667 -5.35 6.75 -2.44
C GLU A 667 -4.20 7.77 -2.57
N SER A 668 -3.10 7.53 -1.87
CA SER A 668 -1.88 8.34 -1.94
C SER A 668 -0.96 7.87 -3.07
N THR A 669 -0.99 6.60 -3.40
CA THR A 669 -0.13 5.98 -4.41
C THR A 669 -0.36 6.54 -5.81
N ALA A 670 -1.62 6.79 -6.20
CA ALA A 670 -1.95 7.40 -7.50
C ALA A 670 -1.35 8.80 -7.65
N HIS A 671 -1.39 9.61 -6.59
CA HIS A 671 -0.74 10.92 -6.55
C HIS A 671 0.79 10.78 -6.60
N ARG A 672 1.37 9.96 -5.73
CA ARG A 672 2.81 9.73 -5.68
C ARG A 672 3.37 9.24 -7.02
N PHE A 673 2.70 8.29 -7.67
CA PHE A 673 3.13 7.76 -8.96
C PHE A 673 3.07 8.83 -10.07
N ALA A 674 2.02 9.63 -10.10
CA ALA A 674 1.90 10.75 -11.04
C ALA A 674 3.01 11.81 -10.83
N GLU A 675 3.28 12.18 -9.57
CA GLU A 675 4.37 13.11 -9.23
C GLU A 675 5.75 12.56 -9.65
N ILE A 676 5.99 11.26 -9.48
CA ILE A 676 7.21 10.60 -9.96
C ILE A 676 7.33 10.71 -11.49
N ILE A 677 6.24 10.43 -12.21
CA ILE A 677 6.19 10.53 -13.68
C ILE A 677 6.46 11.97 -14.10
N LYS A 678 5.75 12.95 -13.58
CA LYS A 678 5.90 14.36 -13.95
C LYS A 678 7.29 14.92 -13.61
N LYS A 679 7.87 14.49 -12.51
CA LYS A 679 9.23 14.88 -12.14
C LYS A 679 10.29 14.31 -13.10
N LYS A 680 10.10 13.09 -13.60
CA LYS A 680 11.03 12.42 -14.51
C LYS A 680 10.75 12.74 -15.98
N TYR A 681 9.49 12.89 -16.34
CA TYR A 681 8.97 13.03 -17.71
C TYR A 681 7.90 14.13 -17.74
N PRO A 682 8.30 15.42 -17.67
CA PRO A 682 7.35 16.54 -17.57
C PRO A 682 6.36 16.64 -18.74
N GLU A 683 6.75 16.13 -19.93
CA GLU A 683 5.94 16.13 -21.13
C GLU A 683 4.83 15.09 -21.18
N ILE A 684 4.92 14.05 -20.34
CA ILE A 684 3.94 12.96 -20.34
C ILE A 684 2.65 13.41 -19.68
N HIS A 685 1.54 13.12 -20.34
CA HIS A 685 0.22 13.38 -19.78
C HIS A 685 -0.05 12.48 -18.55
N VAL A 686 -0.56 13.07 -17.50
CA VAL A 686 -1.22 12.45 -16.35
C VAL A 686 -2.37 13.34 -15.93
N GLN A 687 -3.31 12.84 -15.15
CA GLN A 687 -4.46 13.59 -14.70
C GLN A 687 -4.07 14.69 -13.68
N GLY A 688 -4.89 15.76 -13.62
CA GLY A 688 -4.72 16.85 -12.67
C GLY A 688 -3.75 17.95 -13.12
N GLU A 689 -3.41 18.85 -12.21
CA GLU A 689 -2.59 20.04 -12.42
C GLU A 689 -1.29 20.01 -11.59
N GLU A 690 -0.39 20.95 -11.84
CA GLU A 690 0.91 21.04 -11.16
C GLU A 690 0.77 21.06 -9.63
N GLY A 691 1.46 20.12 -8.97
CA GLY A 691 1.41 19.89 -7.53
C GLY A 691 0.21 19.06 -7.05
N ASN A 692 -0.72 18.72 -7.93
CA ASN A 692 -1.93 17.97 -7.63
C ASN A 692 -2.18 16.82 -8.62
N TYR A 693 -1.12 16.33 -9.27
CA TYR A 693 -1.22 15.25 -10.23
C TYR A 693 -1.72 13.94 -9.63
N TYR A 694 -2.42 13.14 -10.42
CA TYR A 694 -2.82 11.78 -10.05
C TYR A 694 -2.90 10.87 -11.28
N LEU A 695 -2.85 9.55 -11.08
CA LEU A 695 -3.13 8.56 -12.11
C LEU A 695 -4.58 8.11 -12.01
N THR A 696 -5.15 7.76 -13.14
CA THR A 696 -6.47 7.11 -13.19
C THR A 696 -6.44 5.82 -12.35
N ASN A 697 -7.43 5.65 -11.48
CA ASN A 697 -7.47 4.54 -10.55
C ASN A 697 -7.70 3.21 -11.29
N SER A 698 -6.83 2.23 -11.05
CA SER A 698 -6.97 0.86 -11.59
C SER A 698 -7.19 0.83 -13.12
N SER A 699 -8.31 0.24 -13.54
CA SER A 699 -8.81 0.14 -14.92
C SER A 699 -10.06 1.00 -15.14
N HIS A 700 -10.21 2.09 -14.38
CA HIS A 700 -11.33 3.01 -14.57
C HIS A 700 -11.15 3.86 -15.82
N ILE A 701 -12.25 4.32 -16.36
CA ILE A 701 -12.25 5.49 -17.28
C ILE A 701 -11.88 6.71 -16.43
N PRO A 702 -11.05 7.65 -16.95
CA PRO A 702 -10.73 8.88 -16.24
C PRO A 702 -11.96 9.59 -15.68
N VAL A 703 -11.88 10.09 -14.46
CA VAL A 703 -13.04 10.69 -13.75
C VAL A 703 -13.54 11.97 -14.39
N CYS A 704 -12.71 12.66 -15.17
CA CYS A 704 -13.07 13.86 -15.96
C CYS A 704 -13.81 13.54 -17.26
N SER A 705 -13.89 12.26 -17.64
CA SER A 705 -14.51 11.85 -18.91
C SER A 705 -16.02 12.06 -18.89
N ASP A 706 -16.54 12.70 -19.91
CA ASP A 706 -17.98 12.89 -20.17
C ASP A 706 -18.64 11.70 -20.89
N LYS A 707 -17.89 10.62 -21.11
CA LYS A 707 -18.42 9.38 -21.72
C LYS A 707 -19.66 8.91 -20.97
N ASN A 708 -20.69 8.51 -21.72
CA ASN A 708 -21.95 8.03 -21.16
C ASN A 708 -21.73 6.92 -20.10
N LEU A 709 -22.55 6.93 -19.05
CA LEU A 709 -22.53 5.97 -17.95
C LEU A 709 -22.49 4.50 -18.39
N ILE A 710 -23.08 4.18 -19.56
CA ILE A 710 -23.05 2.84 -20.13
C ILE A 710 -21.62 2.38 -20.49
N TYR A 711 -20.75 3.30 -20.93
CA TYR A 711 -19.34 2.96 -21.19
C TYR A 711 -18.61 2.59 -19.89
N HIS A 712 -18.83 3.32 -18.80
CA HIS A 712 -18.27 2.99 -17.47
C HIS A 712 -18.71 1.60 -17.00
N ILE A 713 -20.00 1.26 -17.16
CA ILE A 713 -20.53 -0.05 -16.77
C ILE A 713 -19.92 -1.17 -17.65
N LYS A 714 -19.87 -0.97 -18.97
CA LYS A 714 -19.31 -1.98 -19.90
C LYS A 714 -17.82 -2.18 -19.66
N ASN A 715 -17.05 -1.11 -19.49
CA ASN A 715 -15.62 -1.19 -19.16
C ASN A 715 -15.42 -1.98 -17.87
N ALA A 716 -16.10 -1.57 -16.79
CA ALA A 716 -15.99 -2.27 -15.50
C ALA A 716 -16.35 -3.75 -15.62
N SER A 717 -17.40 -4.11 -16.37
CA SER A 717 -17.85 -5.51 -16.52
C SER A 717 -16.76 -6.43 -17.06
N LYS A 718 -15.90 -5.94 -17.97
CA LYS A 718 -14.82 -6.69 -18.59
C LYS A 718 -13.62 -6.83 -17.66
N PHE A 719 -13.14 -5.72 -17.11
CA PHE A 719 -11.97 -5.73 -16.22
C PHE A 719 -12.24 -6.39 -14.87
N HIS A 720 -13.47 -6.27 -14.31
CA HIS A 720 -13.81 -6.94 -13.06
C HIS A 720 -13.75 -8.46 -13.16
N LYS A 721 -14.10 -9.05 -14.32
CA LYS A 721 -14.05 -10.50 -14.54
C LYS A 721 -12.64 -11.08 -14.45
N ILE A 722 -11.63 -10.30 -14.80
CA ILE A 722 -10.24 -10.75 -14.83
C ILE A 722 -9.44 -10.30 -13.59
N SER A 723 -9.82 -9.20 -12.92
CA SER A 723 -9.18 -8.74 -11.68
C SER A 723 -10.02 -9.14 -10.45
N GLN A 724 -10.16 -10.41 -10.20
CA GLN A 724 -11.09 -10.94 -9.18
C GLN A 724 -10.65 -10.75 -7.73
N GLY A 725 -9.41 -10.34 -7.47
CA GLY A 725 -8.94 -9.96 -6.12
C GLY A 725 -9.56 -8.67 -5.59
N GLY A 726 -10.20 -7.91 -6.48
CA GLY A 726 -11.00 -6.74 -6.13
C GLY A 726 -10.96 -5.62 -7.16
N ASN A 727 -12.12 -5.07 -7.42
CA ASN A 727 -12.36 -3.86 -8.19
C ASN A 727 -13.64 -3.21 -7.70
N ILE A 728 -13.87 -1.96 -8.05
CA ILE A 728 -15.13 -1.27 -7.78
C ILE A 728 -15.48 -0.37 -8.96
N LEU A 729 -16.74 -0.34 -9.36
CA LEU A 729 -17.27 0.66 -10.26
C LEU A 729 -17.92 1.79 -9.45
N HIS A 730 -17.40 3.00 -9.58
CA HIS A 730 -18.02 4.20 -9.06
C HIS A 730 -18.90 4.83 -10.13
N LEU A 731 -20.16 5.00 -9.83
CA LEU A 731 -21.11 5.73 -10.65
C LEU A 731 -21.29 7.12 -10.01
N TRP A 732 -20.55 8.11 -10.55
CA TRP A 732 -20.58 9.48 -10.05
C TRP A 732 -21.85 10.17 -10.54
N LEU A 733 -22.79 10.48 -9.62
CA LEU A 733 -24.06 11.08 -9.94
C LEU A 733 -24.07 12.57 -9.58
N GLY A 734 -24.58 13.40 -10.50
CA GLY A 734 -24.69 14.85 -10.35
C GLY A 734 -26.03 15.34 -9.79
N GLU A 735 -26.93 14.42 -9.48
CA GLU A 735 -28.25 14.75 -8.95
C GLU A 735 -28.69 13.74 -7.87
N VAL A 736 -29.58 14.16 -7.01
CA VAL A 736 -30.18 13.30 -6.01
C VAL A 736 -31.13 12.33 -6.70
N TRP A 737 -30.69 11.11 -6.87
CA TRP A 737 -31.55 10.09 -7.45
C TRP A 737 -32.35 9.42 -6.35
N SER A 738 -33.62 9.83 -6.24
CA SER A 738 -34.51 9.42 -5.17
C SER A 738 -35.52 8.35 -5.57
N ASP A 739 -35.51 7.87 -6.83
CA ASP A 739 -36.44 6.80 -7.26
C ASP A 739 -35.84 5.40 -7.04
N PRO A 740 -36.32 4.67 -6.00
CA PRO A 740 -35.83 3.32 -5.72
C PRO A 740 -36.11 2.32 -6.85
N VAL A 741 -37.19 2.52 -7.62
CA VAL A 741 -37.54 1.62 -8.73
C VAL A 741 -36.59 1.82 -9.91
N ALA A 742 -36.15 3.05 -10.16
CA ALA A 742 -35.15 3.32 -11.21
C ALA A 742 -33.79 2.70 -10.83
N ILE A 743 -33.38 2.78 -9.53
CA ILE A 743 -32.15 2.11 -9.04
C ILE A 743 -32.26 0.59 -9.21
N TRP A 744 -33.41 0.01 -8.85
CA TRP A 744 -33.68 -1.42 -9.04
C TRP A 744 -33.50 -1.84 -10.50
N LYS A 745 -34.14 -1.13 -11.43
CA LYS A 745 -34.05 -1.40 -12.86
C LYS A 745 -32.60 -1.28 -13.37
N LEU A 746 -31.85 -0.29 -12.90
CA LEU A 746 -30.47 -0.11 -13.27
C LEU A 746 -29.58 -1.21 -12.69
N ASN A 747 -29.78 -1.60 -11.41
CA ASN A 747 -29.03 -2.69 -10.80
C ASN A 747 -29.26 -4.02 -11.55
N LYS A 748 -30.47 -4.29 -12.02
CA LYS A 748 -30.72 -5.46 -12.89
C LYS A 748 -29.86 -5.41 -14.17
N LYS A 749 -29.77 -4.27 -14.82
CA LYS A 749 -28.94 -4.12 -16.02
C LYS A 749 -27.44 -4.21 -15.71
N ILE A 750 -26.96 -3.61 -14.60
CA ILE A 750 -25.54 -3.66 -14.20
C ILE A 750 -25.13 -5.10 -13.92
N ILE A 751 -25.93 -5.84 -13.17
CA ILE A 751 -25.59 -7.21 -12.78
C ILE A 751 -25.56 -8.16 -13.99
N GLU A 752 -26.46 -7.95 -14.97
CA GLU A 752 -26.48 -8.69 -16.22
C GLU A 752 -25.22 -8.48 -17.07
N THR A 753 -24.53 -7.34 -16.96
CA THR A 753 -23.23 -7.13 -17.63
C THR A 753 -22.10 -7.97 -17.05
N GLY A 754 -22.26 -8.47 -15.82
CA GLY A 754 -21.23 -9.17 -15.08
C GLY A 754 -20.30 -8.25 -14.28
N THR A 755 -20.68 -6.99 -14.07
CA THR A 755 -19.99 -6.10 -13.11
C THR A 755 -20.06 -6.72 -11.73
N LEU A 756 -18.90 -6.82 -11.03
CA LEU A 756 -18.82 -7.59 -9.79
C LEU A 756 -19.11 -6.79 -8.53
N PHE A 757 -18.73 -5.50 -8.49
CA PHE A 757 -18.87 -4.65 -7.33
C PHE A 757 -19.05 -3.19 -7.77
N TRP A 758 -20.09 -2.51 -7.29
CA TRP A 758 -20.36 -1.12 -7.65
C TRP A 758 -21.03 -0.35 -6.53
N ALA A 759 -20.97 0.97 -6.67
CA ALA A 759 -21.62 1.91 -5.79
C ALA A 759 -22.05 3.18 -6.52
N TYR A 760 -23.20 3.71 -6.15
CA TYR A 760 -23.61 5.05 -6.55
C TYR A 760 -22.97 6.07 -5.63
N SER A 761 -22.25 7.02 -6.20
CA SER A 761 -21.49 8.02 -5.44
C SER A 761 -22.15 9.38 -5.61
N LYS A 762 -22.66 9.92 -4.50
CA LYS A 762 -23.31 11.23 -4.40
C LYS A 762 -22.52 12.09 -3.43
N VAL A 763 -22.37 13.37 -3.71
CA VAL A 763 -21.85 14.33 -2.73
C VAL A 763 -22.93 14.68 -1.73
N PHE A 764 -22.57 14.85 -0.48
CA PHE A 764 -23.41 15.54 0.48
C PHE A 764 -22.58 16.52 1.31
N THR A 765 -23.20 17.63 1.68
CA THR A 765 -22.62 18.67 2.51
C THR A 765 -23.35 18.80 3.82
N PHE A 766 -22.59 18.76 4.91
CA PHE A 766 -23.06 18.95 6.27
C PHE A 766 -22.76 20.37 6.74
N CYS A 767 -23.75 21.06 7.28
CA CYS A 767 -23.57 22.36 7.91
C CYS A 767 -23.15 22.20 9.38
N ASN A 768 -21.94 22.64 9.73
CA ASN A 768 -21.40 22.51 11.07
C ASN A 768 -22.15 23.35 12.12
N GLU A 769 -22.88 24.39 11.68
CA GLU A 769 -23.66 25.30 12.53
C GLU A 769 -25.03 24.75 12.90
N CYS A 770 -25.85 24.35 11.92
CA CYS A 770 -27.24 23.97 12.14
C CYS A 770 -27.54 22.47 11.99
N GLY A 771 -26.52 21.66 11.67
CA GLY A 771 -26.68 20.22 11.51
C GLY A 771 -27.45 19.78 10.25
N GLU A 772 -27.73 20.68 9.31
CA GLU A 772 -28.42 20.32 8.07
C GLU A 772 -27.51 19.52 7.16
N THR A 773 -28.01 18.41 6.62
CA THR A 773 -27.32 17.60 5.60
C THR A 773 -28.03 17.77 4.26
N ILE A 774 -27.32 18.29 3.29
CA ILE A 774 -27.78 18.57 1.93
C ILE A 774 -27.06 17.63 0.97
N ASN A 775 -27.81 16.92 0.14
CA ASN A 775 -27.27 15.97 -0.83
C ASN A 775 -26.77 16.68 -2.09
N ASP A 776 -25.88 17.63 -1.92
CA ASP A 776 -25.22 18.37 -2.99
C ASP A 776 -23.95 19.05 -2.47
N LYS A 777 -23.06 19.49 -3.39
CA LYS A 777 -21.94 20.38 -3.09
C LYS A 777 -22.44 21.81 -3.06
N ILE A 778 -22.43 22.42 -1.88
CA ILE A 778 -22.90 23.81 -1.68
C ILE A 778 -21.80 24.63 -1.00
N GLU A 779 -21.78 25.94 -1.28
CA GLU A 779 -20.85 26.90 -0.64
C GLU A 779 -21.48 27.63 0.56
N LYS A 780 -22.79 27.58 0.68
CA LYS A 780 -23.56 28.25 1.72
C LYS A 780 -24.78 27.43 2.13
N CYS A 781 -24.96 27.23 3.41
CA CYS A 781 -26.11 26.50 3.94
C CYS A 781 -27.43 27.22 3.58
N GLN A 782 -28.34 26.50 2.94
CA GLN A 782 -29.65 27.06 2.51
C GLN A 782 -30.59 27.34 3.70
N LYS A 783 -30.35 26.69 4.86
CA LYS A 783 -31.20 26.83 6.05
C LYS A 783 -30.76 28.00 6.95
N CYS A 784 -29.48 28.08 7.30
CA CYS A 784 -28.96 29.08 8.26
C CYS A 784 -28.04 30.13 7.63
N GLY A 785 -27.63 29.96 6.37
CA GLY A 785 -26.76 30.90 5.70
C GLY A 785 -25.27 30.77 6.06
N SER A 786 -24.87 29.78 6.87
CA SER A 786 -23.47 29.56 7.26
C SER A 786 -22.61 29.07 6.08
N THR A 787 -21.35 29.45 6.08
CA THR A 787 -20.30 28.95 5.18
C THR A 787 -19.41 27.92 5.87
N ASP A 788 -19.62 27.63 7.15
CA ASP A 788 -18.93 26.55 7.86
C ASP A 788 -19.57 25.20 7.49
N LEU A 789 -19.02 24.61 6.44
CA LEU A 789 -19.55 23.42 5.79
C LEU A 789 -18.48 22.34 5.69
N THR A 790 -18.91 21.09 5.85
CA THR A 790 -18.09 19.92 5.61
C THR A 790 -18.67 19.10 4.46
N THR A 791 -17.97 19.04 3.34
CA THR A 791 -18.38 18.25 2.19
C THR A 791 -17.85 16.83 2.31
N TYR A 792 -18.70 15.86 2.05
CA TYR A 792 -18.39 14.44 2.07
C TYR A 792 -18.52 13.84 0.68
N ASP A 793 -17.56 13.05 0.28
CA ASP A 793 -17.64 12.23 -0.93
C ASP A 793 -16.87 10.92 -0.74
N ARG A 794 -17.03 10.00 -1.68
CA ARG A 794 -16.35 8.71 -1.67
C ARG A 794 -14.91 8.87 -2.14
N ILE A 795 -13.94 8.60 -1.28
CA ILE A 795 -12.51 8.73 -1.66
C ILE A 795 -12.08 7.65 -2.65
N THR A 796 -12.14 6.39 -2.25
CA THR A 796 -11.82 5.21 -3.10
C THR A 796 -12.81 4.06 -2.92
N GLY A 797 -13.37 3.93 -1.75
CA GLY A 797 -14.29 2.86 -1.39
C GLY A 797 -15.06 3.13 -0.12
N TYR A 798 -15.01 4.36 0.44
CA TYR A 798 -15.74 4.77 1.62
C TYR A 798 -15.84 6.31 1.70
N TYR A 799 -16.81 6.82 2.46
CA TYR A 799 -17.08 8.25 2.58
C TYR A 799 -16.21 8.92 3.63
N LEU A 800 -15.63 10.07 3.26
CA LEU A 800 -14.85 10.92 4.16
C LEU A 800 -15.06 12.40 3.85
N PRO A 801 -14.76 13.29 4.81
CA PRO A 801 -14.65 14.72 4.54
C PRO A 801 -13.56 14.99 3.49
N THR A 802 -13.90 15.78 2.46
CA THR A 802 -12.98 16.08 1.36
C THR A 802 -11.77 16.93 1.78
N ASN A 803 -11.86 17.67 2.89
CA ASN A 803 -10.76 18.43 3.46
C ASN A 803 -9.59 17.54 3.93
N GLY A 804 -9.86 16.28 4.32
CA GLY A 804 -8.87 15.28 4.69
C GLY A 804 -8.14 14.61 3.52
N TYR A 805 -8.53 14.86 2.27
CA TYR A 805 -7.92 14.26 1.09
C TYR A 805 -6.50 14.79 0.85
N ASN A 806 -5.61 13.93 0.32
CA ASN A 806 -4.34 14.40 -0.23
C ASN A 806 -4.55 15.26 -1.48
N ASN A 807 -3.52 15.95 -1.95
CA ASN A 807 -3.64 16.90 -3.05
C ASN A 807 -4.18 16.27 -4.34
N GLY A 808 -3.65 15.12 -4.75
CA GLY A 808 -4.13 14.43 -5.95
C GLY A 808 -5.60 13.98 -5.83
N LYS A 809 -6.04 13.55 -4.64
CA LYS A 809 -7.43 13.18 -4.41
C LYS A 809 -8.38 14.38 -4.32
N LYS A 810 -7.90 15.54 -3.88
CA LYS A 810 -8.66 16.80 -3.96
C LYS A 810 -8.87 17.19 -5.40
N GLN A 811 -7.82 17.13 -6.23
CA GLN A 811 -7.92 17.40 -7.65
C GLN A 811 -8.85 16.41 -8.35
N GLU A 812 -8.67 15.10 -8.11
CA GLU A 812 -9.57 14.08 -8.65
C GLU A 812 -11.04 14.34 -8.29
N PHE A 813 -11.32 14.81 -7.07
CA PHE A 813 -12.67 15.17 -6.63
C PHE A 813 -13.26 16.35 -7.44
N GLU A 814 -12.46 17.37 -7.70
CA GLU A 814 -12.87 18.53 -8.52
C GLU A 814 -13.06 18.14 -10.00
N ASP A 815 -12.21 17.26 -10.53
CA ASP A 815 -12.25 16.80 -11.92
C ASP A 815 -13.40 15.83 -12.22
N ARG A 816 -14.07 15.27 -11.19
CA ARG A 816 -15.13 14.25 -11.35
C ARG A 816 -16.28 14.76 -12.19
N PHE A 817 -16.42 14.22 -13.39
CA PHE A 817 -17.63 14.41 -14.20
C PHE A 817 -18.80 13.66 -13.53
N ARG A 818 -19.87 14.42 -13.21
CA ARG A 818 -21.04 13.87 -12.54
C ARG A 818 -22.17 13.70 -13.54
N HIS A 819 -22.51 12.44 -13.77
CA HIS A 819 -23.53 12.08 -14.74
C HIS A 819 -24.93 12.51 -14.28
N LYS A 820 -25.68 13.17 -15.18
CA LYS A 820 -27.11 13.37 -15.02
C LYS A 820 -27.81 12.19 -15.67
N ILE A 821 -28.64 11.51 -14.90
CA ILE A 821 -29.49 10.44 -15.42
C ILE A 821 -30.83 11.11 -15.72
N GLY A 822 -30.95 11.65 -16.94
CA GLY A 822 -32.24 12.21 -17.41
C GLY A 822 -33.30 11.12 -17.33
N ILE A 823 -34.42 11.44 -16.68
CA ILE A 823 -35.67 10.64 -16.67
C ILE A 823 -36.32 10.71 -18.01
#